data_5934bc2e86da492d7fdafb6e3c894b8e
#
_entry.id   5934bc2e86da492d7fdafb6e3c894b8e
#
_cell.length_a   1.000
_cell.length_b   1.000
_cell.length_c   1.000
_cell.angle_alpha   90.00
_cell.angle_beta   90.00
_cell.angle_gamma   90.00
#
_symmetry.space_group_name_H-M   'P 1'
#
loop_
_entity.id
_entity.type
_entity.pdbx_description
1 polymer ?
#
loop_
_entity_poly.entity_id
_entity_poly.type
_entity_poly.pdbx_seq_one_letter_code
_entity_poly.pdbx_strand_id
1 'polypeptide(L)'
;MNKFVRFLAQWVPELSRRVCCIQDEQKMKKRKLPETAEVVIVGVGGIVGSMLAYWLAELGVRNVVGLEKAAVIPSDIGSTSHASDFVFNTSHDKLSNWTTAYSRRFYEDNGFFLKRGGMEVCRPEDDARWEELKRKVASGKAFGTNVSLISAREAATKFPLLDENSIRGAMWDPDAGLVVPRSQDVAATMVERAREKGALQTFSDTPATGFEIVDGRVTGVHTETGTIQTPRVVITSGIWGPLLGEMAGVPVPLSPVEHPLLFFGPLESIQGTEEFLVHPLFRDQGNSAYVRDTGRIHGGMLEWGYYEETNPRLVEPKDIGNPEKSMASLSMRHLDLEEIAEPLEKGFTTVPTLQELGWDERSSFNGLLSVSTDAASLIGESPEARGFWLCEAVWVKDGPGCARLCAEWMTSGRPQMDMHSFDIARFYPAQKTPDFVRDRVFENAQTIYTPPIHPREPYVSQRQIFVSPFYEREKELGGHFDNEIAGWERAFAYETNREKLGDYLSQIPVRENEWDRRHVPYELANAEQLAMSASVGMINLSHFAIFDIEGPDAEKMLEFLSVAKVGGNTPDGRVIYTNFLDQDGGVHADLTISRLGNDRYRVVTGGADGNRDWVTIRNHRDDLGLEAEIVIRTHDLAT
;
A
#
# COMPACT_ATOMS: atom_id res chain seq x y z
N MET A 1 -6.49 -32.72 -15.36
CA MET A 1 -6.40 -32.80 -13.91
C MET A 1 -5.52 -33.92 -13.36
N ASN A 2 -5.54 -35.15 -13.91
CA ASN A 2 -4.76 -36.27 -13.32
C ASN A 2 -3.26 -36.39 -13.66
N LYS A 3 -2.70 -35.62 -14.57
CA LYS A 3 -1.26 -35.69 -14.92
C LYS A 3 -0.41 -34.67 -14.17
N PHE A 4 -0.95 -33.51 -13.85
CA PHE A 4 -0.23 -32.45 -13.14
C PHE A 4 -0.06 -32.76 -11.64
N VAL A 5 -1.12 -33.29 -11.01
CA VAL A 5 -1.06 -33.75 -9.61
C VAL A 5 -0.05 -34.90 -9.43
N ARG A 6 0.11 -35.78 -10.43
CA ARG A 6 1.12 -36.84 -10.40
C ARG A 6 2.55 -36.36 -10.61
N PHE A 7 2.73 -35.23 -11.28
CA PHE A 7 4.04 -34.64 -11.50
C PHE A 7 4.59 -34.02 -10.18
N LEU A 8 3.75 -33.29 -9.45
CA LEU A 8 4.13 -32.73 -8.14
C LEU A 8 4.36 -33.79 -7.06
N ALA A 9 3.62 -34.90 -7.11
CA ALA A 9 3.75 -36.01 -6.15
C ALA A 9 5.05 -36.84 -6.30
N GLN A 10 5.77 -36.72 -7.40
CA GLN A 10 7.05 -37.43 -7.61
C GLN A 10 8.26 -36.75 -6.95
N TRP A 11 8.18 -35.46 -6.60
CA TRP A 11 9.32 -34.67 -6.16
C TRP A 11 9.38 -34.34 -4.66
N VAL A 12 8.31 -34.64 -3.89
CA VAL A 12 8.34 -34.39 -2.43
C VAL A 12 7.55 -35.48 -1.67
N PRO A 13 8.21 -36.55 -1.19
CA PRO A 13 7.53 -37.66 -0.49
C PRO A 13 6.75 -37.28 0.77
N GLU A 14 7.14 -36.22 1.47
CA GLU A 14 6.46 -35.74 2.69
C GLU A 14 5.24 -34.85 2.41
N LEU A 15 5.27 -34.07 1.32
CA LEU A 15 4.09 -33.30 0.86
C LEU A 15 2.99 -34.25 0.36
N SER A 16 3.35 -35.38 -0.26
CA SER A 16 2.38 -36.38 -0.74
C SER A 16 1.57 -37.03 0.39
N ARG A 17 2.15 -37.20 1.58
CA ARG A 17 1.40 -37.71 2.75
C ARG A 17 0.46 -36.66 3.35
N ARG A 18 0.87 -35.38 3.40
CA ARG A 18 -0.01 -34.30 3.87
C ARG A 18 -1.12 -33.97 2.87
N VAL A 19 -0.81 -33.98 1.58
CA VAL A 19 -1.82 -33.79 0.52
C VAL A 19 -2.82 -34.95 0.46
N CYS A 20 -2.41 -36.21 0.73
CA CYS A 20 -3.33 -37.33 0.86
C CYS A 20 -4.25 -37.21 2.09
N CYS A 21 -3.74 -36.77 3.23
CA CYS A 21 -4.59 -36.52 4.40
C CYS A 21 -5.59 -35.38 4.15
N ILE A 22 -5.20 -34.34 3.40
CA ILE A 22 -6.09 -33.23 3.01
C ILE A 22 -7.15 -33.70 1.99
N GLN A 23 -6.81 -34.63 1.08
CA GLN A 23 -7.78 -35.17 0.10
C GLN A 23 -8.81 -36.14 0.70
N ASP A 24 -8.49 -36.84 1.78
CA ASP A 24 -9.45 -37.67 2.50
C ASP A 24 -10.42 -36.84 3.37
N GLU A 25 -10.03 -35.65 3.79
CA GLU A 25 -10.95 -34.68 4.43
C GLU A 25 -11.90 -34.00 3.42
N GLN A 26 -11.57 -33.94 2.13
CA GLN A 26 -12.42 -33.34 1.08
C GLN A 26 -13.67 -34.14 0.70
N LYS A 27 -13.85 -35.33 1.23
CA LYS A 27 -15.14 -36.03 1.21
C LYS A 27 -16.09 -35.65 2.35
N MET A 28 -15.72 -34.66 3.16
CA MET A 28 -16.59 -34.15 4.20
C MET A 28 -17.75 -33.36 3.60
N LYS A 29 -18.97 -33.69 3.98
CA LYS A 29 -20.21 -32.92 3.80
C LYS A 29 -19.89 -31.42 3.89
N LYS A 30 -20.39 -30.59 2.94
CA LYS A 30 -20.31 -29.12 3.05
C LYS A 30 -20.64 -28.75 4.50
N ARG A 31 -19.64 -28.24 5.25
CA ARG A 31 -19.85 -27.80 6.63
C ARG A 31 -20.94 -26.72 6.62
N LYS A 32 -21.93 -26.84 7.51
CA LYS A 32 -22.93 -25.80 7.68
C LYS A 32 -22.22 -24.51 8.12
N LEU A 33 -22.50 -23.40 7.44
CA LEU A 33 -21.99 -22.10 7.86
C LEU A 33 -22.52 -21.77 9.27
N PRO A 34 -21.71 -21.10 10.11
CA PRO A 34 -22.20 -20.57 11.37
C PRO A 34 -23.24 -19.46 11.11
N GLU A 35 -24.20 -19.34 11.97
CA GLU A 35 -25.26 -18.32 11.87
C GLU A 35 -24.71 -16.93 12.19
N THR A 36 -23.69 -16.86 13.06
CA THR A 36 -23.10 -15.60 13.51
C THR A 36 -21.59 -15.65 13.55
N ALA A 37 -20.93 -14.51 13.36
CA ALA A 37 -19.49 -14.32 13.59
C ALA A 37 -19.25 -12.97 14.28
N GLU A 38 -18.17 -12.85 15.03
CA GLU A 38 -17.69 -11.56 15.51
C GLU A 38 -16.98 -10.78 14.40
N VAL A 39 -16.22 -11.50 13.56
CA VAL A 39 -15.53 -10.98 12.39
C VAL A 39 -15.61 -12.00 11.26
N VAL A 40 -15.93 -11.54 10.04
CA VAL A 40 -15.80 -12.34 8.81
C VAL A 40 -14.62 -11.80 8.00
N ILE A 41 -13.64 -12.66 7.69
CA ILE A 41 -12.52 -12.36 6.80
C ILE A 41 -12.85 -12.92 5.41
N VAL A 42 -12.88 -12.07 4.39
CA VAL A 42 -13.07 -12.47 2.99
C VAL A 42 -11.71 -12.49 2.28
N GLY A 43 -11.27 -13.68 1.88
CA GLY A 43 -9.93 -13.90 1.31
C GLY A 43 -8.92 -14.44 2.33
N VAL A 44 -9.34 -15.32 3.23
CA VAL A 44 -8.50 -15.85 4.33
C VAL A 44 -7.33 -16.72 3.84
N GLY A 45 -7.34 -17.19 2.59
CA GLY A 45 -6.32 -18.10 2.05
C GLY A 45 -5.06 -17.42 1.55
N GLY A 46 -5.07 -16.10 1.37
CA GLY A 46 -3.88 -15.31 1.03
C GLY A 46 -3.03 -14.95 2.26
N ILE A 47 -1.82 -14.43 2.01
CA ILE A 47 -0.89 -14.06 3.11
C ILE A 47 -1.51 -13.02 4.06
N VAL A 48 -2.24 -12.04 3.55
CA VAL A 48 -2.83 -10.98 4.36
C VAL A 48 -3.96 -11.51 5.23
N GLY A 49 -4.92 -12.25 4.64
CA GLY A 49 -6.07 -12.79 5.37
C GLY A 49 -5.68 -13.83 6.42
N SER A 50 -4.72 -14.68 6.12
CA SER A 50 -4.18 -15.67 7.05
C SER A 50 -3.46 -15.02 8.24
N MET A 51 -2.67 -13.96 7.97
CA MET A 51 -2.00 -13.19 9.01
C MET A 51 -2.99 -12.41 9.87
N LEU A 52 -4.04 -11.84 9.25
CA LEU A 52 -5.09 -11.15 10.00
C LEU A 52 -5.85 -12.11 10.92
N ALA A 53 -6.21 -13.30 10.44
CA ALA A 53 -6.84 -14.34 11.25
C ALA A 53 -5.96 -14.74 12.46
N TYR A 54 -4.65 -14.91 12.22
CA TYR A 54 -3.67 -15.18 13.27
C TYR A 54 -3.64 -14.06 14.30
N TRP A 55 -3.52 -12.79 13.88
CA TRP A 55 -3.42 -11.67 14.82
C TRP A 55 -4.72 -11.42 15.59
N LEU A 56 -5.89 -11.55 14.95
CA LEU A 56 -7.17 -11.49 15.66
C LEU A 56 -7.25 -12.57 16.76
N ALA A 57 -6.78 -13.79 16.46
CA ALA A 57 -6.72 -14.88 17.45
C ALA A 57 -5.74 -14.59 18.59
N GLU A 58 -4.56 -14.01 18.30
CA GLU A 58 -3.58 -13.57 19.31
C GLU A 58 -4.15 -12.49 20.22
N LEU A 59 -4.90 -11.54 19.66
CA LEU A 59 -5.53 -10.42 20.39
C LEU A 59 -6.84 -10.83 21.10
N GLY A 60 -7.20 -12.08 21.07
CA GLY A 60 -8.29 -12.61 21.89
C GLY A 60 -9.66 -12.69 21.21
N VAL A 61 -9.79 -12.33 19.95
CA VAL A 61 -11.04 -12.54 19.18
C VAL A 61 -11.26 -14.03 18.97
N ARG A 62 -12.48 -14.54 19.20
CA ARG A 62 -12.73 -15.98 19.25
C ARG A 62 -13.72 -16.53 18.23
N ASN A 63 -14.61 -15.72 17.70
CA ASN A 63 -15.60 -16.14 16.71
C ASN A 63 -15.29 -15.49 15.35
N VAL A 64 -14.18 -15.90 14.74
CA VAL A 64 -13.74 -15.46 13.42
C VAL A 64 -14.12 -16.50 12.37
N VAL A 65 -14.74 -16.07 11.29
CA VAL A 65 -15.05 -16.89 10.10
C VAL A 65 -14.20 -16.41 8.93
N GLY A 66 -13.43 -17.32 8.35
CA GLY A 66 -12.63 -17.08 7.15
C GLY A 66 -13.30 -17.69 5.91
N LEU A 67 -13.66 -16.86 4.95
CA LEU A 67 -14.19 -17.27 3.64
C LEU A 67 -13.07 -17.23 2.59
N GLU A 68 -13.02 -18.27 1.74
CA GLU A 68 -12.08 -18.37 0.64
C GLU A 68 -12.80 -18.84 -0.63
N LYS A 69 -12.59 -18.11 -1.73
CA LYS A 69 -13.13 -18.46 -3.05
C LYS A 69 -12.42 -19.68 -3.65
N ALA A 70 -11.12 -19.84 -3.40
CA ALA A 70 -10.37 -21.00 -3.86
C ALA A 70 -10.92 -22.28 -3.22
N ALA A 71 -10.78 -23.39 -3.95
CA ALA A 71 -11.17 -24.70 -3.45
C ALA A 71 -10.30 -25.20 -2.30
N VAL A 72 -9.16 -24.58 -2.08
CA VAL A 72 -8.14 -24.92 -1.08
C VAL A 72 -7.70 -23.71 -0.26
N ILE A 73 -7.22 -23.97 0.95
CA ILE A 73 -6.54 -23.00 1.82
C ILE A 73 -5.19 -23.63 2.19
N PRO A 74 -4.06 -22.98 1.88
CA PRO A 74 -3.91 -21.62 1.32
C PRO A 74 -4.42 -21.52 -0.12
N SER A 75 -4.78 -20.30 -0.53
CA SER A 75 -5.35 -20.02 -1.85
C SER A 75 -4.31 -20.28 -2.95
N ASP A 76 -4.75 -21.00 -4.01
CA ASP A 76 -3.96 -21.27 -5.22
C ASP A 76 -4.32 -20.34 -6.40
N ILE A 77 -5.30 -19.45 -6.21
CA ILE A 77 -5.79 -18.55 -7.25
C ILE A 77 -5.38 -17.09 -7.04
N GLY A 78 -4.90 -16.73 -5.86
CA GLY A 78 -4.49 -15.37 -5.51
C GLY A 78 -3.01 -15.11 -5.75
N SER A 79 -2.62 -13.83 -5.74
CA SER A 79 -1.23 -13.39 -6.01
C SER A 79 -0.19 -13.99 -5.05
N THR A 80 -0.56 -14.40 -3.84
CA THR A 80 0.32 -15.11 -2.90
C THR A 80 0.86 -16.42 -3.49
N SER A 81 0.09 -17.08 -4.38
CA SER A 81 0.46 -18.39 -4.95
C SER A 81 1.66 -18.34 -5.89
N HIS A 82 1.94 -17.17 -6.45
CA HIS A 82 3.02 -16.96 -7.42
C HIS A 82 3.94 -15.77 -7.05
N ALA A 83 3.89 -15.32 -5.80
CA ALA A 83 4.75 -14.25 -5.34
C ALA A 83 6.24 -14.64 -5.42
N SER A 84 7.09 -13.66 -5.73
CA SER A 84 8.55 -13.84 -5.73
C SER A 84 9.15 -13.97 -4.33
N ASP A 85 8.33 -13.76 -3.28
CA ASP A 85 8.67 -13.93 -1.86
C ASP A 85 9.83 -13.05 -1.34
N PHE A 86 10.14 -11.97 -2.05
CA PHE A 86 11.17 -11.00 -1.68
C PHE A 86 10.81 -10.20 -0.44
N VAL A 87 11.78 -9.99 0.46
CA VAL A 87 11.69 -9.01 1.53
C VAL A 87 12.92 -8.11 1.51
N PHE A 88 12.69 -6.85 1.14
CA PHE A 88 13.66 -5.75 1.15
C PHE A 88 13.12 -4.61 2.00
N ASN A 89 13.98 -3.99 2.79
CA ASN A 89 13.60 -2.84 3.62
C ASN A 89 14.20 -1.54 3.07
N THR A 90 13.57 -0.98 2.06
CA THR A 90 14.08 0.14 1.27
C THR A 90 13.10 1.31 1.12
N SER A 91 12.09 1.42 1.98
CA SER A 91 11.11 2.50 1.92
C SER A 91 11.66 3.81 2.50
N HIS A 92 11.23 4.93 1.92
CA HIS A 92 11.45 6.28 2.46
C HIS A 92 10.44 6.66 3.54
N ASP A 93 9.28 6.01 3.54
CA ASP A 93 8.19 6.24 4.50
C ASP A 93 8.39 5.41 5.76
N LYS A 94 8.13 6.05 6.92
CA LYS A 94 8.34 5.41 8.23
C LYS A 94 7.41 4.22 8.45
N LEU A 95 6.13 4.33 8.07
CA LEU A 95 5.15 3.26 8.27
C LEU A 95 5.46 2.06 7.37
N SER A 96 5.72 2.29 6.08
CA SER A 96 6.12 1.24 5.14
C SER A 96 7.43 0.57 5.55
N ASN A 97 8.41 1.34 6.06
CA ASN A 97 9.65 0.78 6.59
C ASN A 97 9.37 -0.11 7.82
N TRP A 98 8.51 0.36 8.73
CA TRP A 98 8.16 -0.40 9.92
C TRP A 98 7.42 -1.70 9.56
N THR A 99 6.43 -1.66 8.64
CA THR A 99 5.68 -2.87 8.24
C THR A 99 6.59 -3.91 7.61
N THR A 100 7.51 -3.51 6.74
CA THR A 100 8.50 -4.42 6.14
C THR A 100 9.47 -4.97 7.19
N ALA A 101 10.05 -4.12 8.05
CA ALA A 101 10.99 -4.56 9.09
C ALA A 101 10.32 -5.49 10.11
N TYR A 102 9.06 -5.19 10.47
CA TYR A 102 8.27 -6.04 11.35
C TYR A 102 7.99 -7.40 10.69
N SER A 103 7.54 -7.38 9.44
CA SER A 103 7.21 -8.60 8.68
C SER A 103 8.44 -9.51 8.54
N ARG A 104 9.59 -8.94 8.20
CA ARG A 104 10.85 -9.68 8.13
C ARG A 104 11.16 -10.39 9.46
N ARG A 105 11.12 -9.64 10.59
CA ARG A 105 11.37 -10.24 11.91
C ARG A 105 10.35 -11.32 12.24
N PHE A 106 9.08 -11.09 11.93
CA PHE A 106 8.04 -12.09 12.13
C PHE A 106 8.32 -13.38 11.35
N TYR A 107 8.71 -13.28 10.08
CA TYR A 107 9.10 -14.45 9.29
C TYR A 107 10.34 -15.16 9.88
N GLU A 108 11.36 -14.39 10.27
CA GLU A 108 12.60 -14.90 10.87
C GLU A 108 12.34 -15.64 12.19
N ASP A 109 11.60 -15.00 13.11
CA ASP A 109 11.25 -15.55 14.42
C ASP A 109 10.40 -16.84 14.34
N ASN A 110 9.66 -17.01 13.25
CA ASN A 110 8.82 -18.18 13.00
C ASN A 110 9.48 -19.22 12.06
N GLY A 111 10.73 -19.05 11.68
CA GLY A 111 11.46 -20.01 10.84
C GLY A 111 11.08 -19.99 9.36
N PHE A 112 10.50 -18.90 8.87
CA PHE A 112 10.05 -18.70 7.49
C PHE A 112 10.92 -17.74 6.71
N PHE A 113 12.12 -17.44 7.14
CA PHE A 113 12.96 -16.46 6.48
C PHE A 113 14.37 -16.97 6.24
N LEU A 114 14.83 -16.82 5.01
CA LEU A 114 16.22 -17.07 4.62
C LEU A 114 16.91 -15.76 4.31
N LYS A 115 17.74 -15.31 5.23
CA LYS A 115 18.53 -14.10 5.09
C LYS A 115 19.74 -14.37 4.19
N ARG A 116 19.84 -13.67 3.07
CA ARG A 116 20.99 -13.74 2.11
C ARG A 116 21.53 -12.36 1.78
N GLY A 117 20.85 -11.30 2.22
CA GLY A 117 21.09 -9.95 1.79
C GLY A 117 20.48 -9.67 0.42
N GLY A 118 20.56 -8.40 0.04
CA GLY A 118 20.07 -7.93 -1.24
C GLY A 118 20.68 -6.60 -1.62
N MET A 119 20.65 -6.28 -2.91
CA MET A 119 21.19 -5.02 -3.41
C MET A 119 20.26 -4.33 -4.40
N GLU A 120 20.30 -3.00 -4.39
CA GLU A 120 19.72 -2.15 -5.41
C GLU A 120 20.85 -1.44 -6.14
N VAL A 121 20.97 -1.69 -7.45
CA VAL A 121 22.08 -1.16 -8.23
C VAL A 121 21.75 0.17 -8.87
N CYS A 122 22.79 0.94 -9.18
CA CYS A 122 22.72 2.22 -9.89
C CYS A 122 23.64 2.19 -11.10
N ARG A 123 23.15 2.57 -12.26
CA ARG A 123 23.95 2.69 -13.48
C ARG A 123 24.92 3.85 -13.42
N PRO A 124 26.00 3.83 -14.22
CA PRO A 124 26.99 4.89 -14.21
C PRO A 124 26.43 6.29 -14.49
N GLU A 125 25.48 6.40 -15.39
CA GLU A 125 24.87 7.65 -15.85
C GLU A 125 23.66 8.12 -15.04
N ASP A 126 23.13 7.30 -14.10
CA ASP A 126 21.90 7.60 -13.35
C ASP A 126 22.20 8.33 -12.03
N ASP A 127 22.45 9.64 -12.14
CA ASP A 127 22.69 10.48 -10.96
C ASP A 127 21.45 10.56 -10.03
N ALA A 128 20.23 10.57 -10.59
CA ALA A 128 19.00 10.64 -9.80
C ALA A 128 18.85 9.38 -8.90
N ARG A 129 19.09 8.20 -9.46
CA ARG A 129 19.11 6.93 -8.71
C ARG A 129 20.19 6.92 -7.65
N TRP A 130 21.40 7.41 -7.98
CA TRP A 130 22.48 7.45 -7.01
C TRP A 130 22.15 8.32 -5.79
N GLU A 131 21.54 9.49 -6.01
CA GLU A 131 21.07 10.34 -4.92
C GLU A 131 19.91 9.70 -4.14
N GLU A 132 19.02 8.97 -4.81
CA GLU A 132 17.99 8.18 -4.13
C GLU A 132 18.59 7.12 -3.21
N LEU A 133 19.57 6.34 -3.67
CA LEU A 133 20.22 5.33 -2.84
C LEU A 133 20.89 5.95 -1.60
N LYS A 134 21.51 7.12 -1.74
CA LYS A 134 22.05 7.86 -0.59
C LYS A 134 20.95 8.25 0.40
N ARG A 135 19.80 8.74 -0.09
CA ARG A 135 18.64 9.06 0.76
C ARG A 135 18.09 7.83 1.46
N LYS A 136 17.95 6.69 0.76
CA LYS A 136 17.53 5.41 1.34
C LYS A 136 18.47 4.96 2.45
N VAL A 137 19.77 5.07 2.26
CA VAL A 137 20.76 4.76 3.31
C VAL A 137 20.62 5.71 4.50
N ALA A 138 20.41 6.99 4.26
CA ALA A 138 20.23 7.97 5.33
C ALA A 138 18.94 7.75 6.13
N SER A 139 17.80 7.57 5.44
CA SER A 139 16.52 7.25 6.09
C SER A 139 16.53 5.88 6.76
N GLY A 140 17.20 4.90 6.15
CA GLY A 140 17.40 3.58 6.74
C GLY A 140 18.09 3.66 8.10
N LYS A 141 19.15 4.46 8.24
CA LYS A 141 19.80 4.70 9.53
C LYS A 141 18.84 5.32 10.56
N ALA A 142 18.03 6.29 10.13
CA ALA A 142 17.03 6.92 11.01
C ALA A 142 15.96 5.92 11.47
N PHE A 143 15.63 4.91 10.65
CA PHE A 143 14.65 3.87 10.96
C PHE A 143 15.26 2.59 11.56
N GLY A 144 16.58 2.59 11.80
CA GLY A 144 17.27 1.46 12.45
C GLY A 144 17.58 0.28 11.51
N THR A 145 17.72 0.51 10.20
CA THR A 145 18.16 -0.50 9.23
C THR A 145 19.67 -0.46 9.03
N ASN A 146 20.26 -1.59 8.57
CA ASN A 146 21.71 -1.75 8.39
C ASN A 146 22.19 -1.50 6.95
N VAL A 147 21.40 -0.76 6.15
CA VAL A 147 21.72 -0.51 4.75
C VAL A 147 22.96 0.38 4.57
N SER A 148 23.75 0.13 3.52
CA SER A 148 24.96 0.86 3.21
C SER A 148 25.18 0.97 1.71
N LEU A 149 25.95 1.99 1.28
CA LEU A 149 26.44 2.03 -0.10
C LEU A 149 27.65 1.12 -0.24
N ILE A 150 27.74 0.41 -1.37
CA ILE A 150 28.88 -0.43 -1.77
C ILE A 150 29.32 -0.10 -3.19
N SER A 151 30.59 -0.36 -3.49
CA SER A 151 31.15 -0.19 -4.83
C SER A 151 30.64 -1.26 -5.80
N ALA A 152 30.79 -1.00 -7.12
CA ALA A 152 30.46 -1.98 -8.17
C ALA A 152 31.20 -3.31 -7.97
N ARG A 153 32.49 -3.24 -7.62
CA ARG A 153 33.33 -4.42 -7.34
C ARG A 153 32.84 -5.23 -6.13
N GLU A 154 32.45 -4.58 -5.05
CA GLU A 154 31.84 -5.23 -3.88
C GLU A 154 30.51 -5.88 -4.23
N ALA A 155 29.70 -5.20 -5.05
CA ALA A 155 28.42 -5.74 -5.52
C ALA A 155 28.64 -7.01 -6.36
N ALA A 156 29.56 -6.99 -7.34
CA ALA A 156 29.91 -8.16 -8.15
C ALA A 156 30.50 -9.30 -7.33
N THR A 157 31.28 -8.98 -6.28
CA THR A 157 31.78 -10.02 -5.35
C THR A 157 30.63 -10.70 -4.60
N LYS A 158 29.58 -9.98 -4.22
CA LYS A 158 28.41 -10.53 -3.53
C LYS A 158 27.44 -11.25 -4.46
N PHE A 159 27.29 -10.76 -5.68
CA PHE A 159 26.43 -11.32 -6.72
C PHE A 159 27.25 -11.58 -8.00
N PRO A 160 27.88 -12.77 -8.12
CA PRO A 160 28.85 -13.07 -9.19
C PRO A 160 28.27 -13.09 -10.61
N LEU A 161 26.96 -13.03 -10.76
CA LEU A 161 26.27 -12.97 -12.06
C LEU A 161 26.19 -11.54 -12.62
N LEU A 162 26.56 -10.53 -11.83
CA LEU A 162 26.55 -9.11 -12.18
C LEU A 162 27.78 -8.75 -13.01
N ASP A 163 27.58 -8.03 -14.12
CA ASP A 163 28.67 -7.30 -14.78
C ASP A 163 29.00 -6.03 -14.00
N GLU A 164 30.16 -5.99 -13.33
CA GLU A 164 30.58 -4.83 -12.52
C GLU A 164 30.74 -3.53 -13.33
N ASN A 165 30.95 -3.63 -14.66
CA ASN A 165 31.09 -2.46 -15.52
C ASN A 165 29.75 -1.80 -15.88
N SER A 166 28.64 -2.52 -15.68
CA SER A 166 27.29 -2.03 -15.97
C SER A 166 26.72 -1.11 -14.89
N ILE A 167 27.38 -1.03 -13.72
CA ILE A 167 26.91 -0.26 -12.58
C ILE A 167 27.97 0.69 -12.00
N ARG A 168 27.52 1.79 -11.39
CA ARG A 168 28.33 2.71 -10.60
C ARG A 168 28.60 2.20 -9.19
N GLY A 169 27.60 1.52 -8.62
CA GLY A 169 27.59 1.00 -7.27
C GLY A 169 26.19 0.53 -6.88
N ALA A 170 26.00 0.19 -5.62
CA ALA A 170 24.74 -0.31 -5.13
C ALA A 170 24.47 0.13 -3.68
N MET A 171 23.21 0.09 -3.28
CA MET A 171 22.81 -0.01 -1.87
C MET A 171 22.76 -1.49 -1.49
N TRP A 172 23.41 -1.85 -0.39
CA TRP A 172 23.39 -3.18 0.19
C TRP A 172 22.51 -3.23 1.42
N ASP A 173 21.54 -4.14 1.43
CA ASP A 173 20.74 -4.50 2.61
C ASP A 173 21.15 -5.89 3.09
N PRO A 174 21.94 -6.01 4.18
CA PRO A 174 22.35 -7.31 4.70
C PRO A 174 21.21 -8.12 5.31
N ASP A 175 20.08 -7.47 5.62
CA ASP A 175 18.92 -8.06 6.26
C ASP A 175 17.84 -8.50 5.26
N ALA A 176 18.01 -8.21 3.98
CA ALA A 176 17.13 -8.69 2.92
C ALA A 176 17.17 -10.21 2.77
N GLY A 177 16.13 -10.80 2.24
CA GLY A 177 16.05 -12.24 2.04
C GLY A 177 14.72 -12.71 1.46
N LEU A 178 14.52 -13.99 1.55
CA LEU A 178 13.40 -14.71 0.95
C LEU A 178 12.50 -15.33 2.02
N VAL A 179 11.18 -15.23 1.83
CA VAL A 179 10.22 -16.03 2.60
C VAL A 179 10.28 -17.47 2.12
N VAL A 180 10.52 -18.40 3.04
CA VAL A 180 10.73 -19.82 2.75
C VAL A 180 9.81 -20.72 3.59
N PRO A 181 9.38 -21.91 3.08
CA PRO A 181 9.57 -22.36 1.70
C PRO A 181 8.89 -21.45 0.66
N ARG A 182 7.65 -20.98 0.95
CA ARG A 182 6.86 -20.02 0.16
C ARG A 182 5.92 -19.25 1.08
N SER A 183 5.46 -18.09 0.66
CA SER A 183 4.43 -17.34 1.38
C SER A 183 3.11 -18.10 1.57
N GLN A 184 2.79 -19.05 0.68
CA GLN A 184 1.65 -19.97 0.85
C GLN A 184 1.80 -20.88 2.07
N ASP A 185 3.01 -21.40 2.36
CA ASP A 185 3.27 -22.24 3.53
C ASP A 185 3.11 -21.45 4.82
N VAL A 186 3.52 -20.19 4.80
CA VAL A 186 3.28 -19.27 5.90
C VAL A 186 1.78 -19.06 6.10
N ALA A 187 1.03 -18.78 5.02
CA ALA A 187 -0.41 -18.59 5.10
C ALA A 187 -1.13 -19.83 5.68
N ALA A 188 -0.76 -21.03 5.21
CA ALA A 188 -1.28 -22.29 5.76
C ALA A 188 -1.02 -22.42 7.25
N THR A 189 0.21 -22.16 7.68
CA THR A 189 0.62 -22.29 9.09
C THR A 189 -0.12 -21.27 9.98
N MET A 190 -0.32 -20.04 9.51
CA MET A 190 -1.03 -19.02 10.31
C MET A 190 -2.53 -19.31 10.45
N VAL A 191 -3.16 -19.80 9.39
CA VAL A 191 -4.55 -20.31 9.47
C VAL A 191 -4.66 -21.44 10.51
N GLU A 192 -3.73 -22.40 10.48
CA GLU A 192 -3.76 -23.52 11.43
C GLU A 192 -3.55 -23.06 12.86
N ARG A 193 -2.60 -22.17 13.12
CA ARG A 193 -2.39 -21.61 14.47
C ARG A 193 -3.64 -20.89 15.01
N ALA A 194 -4.35 -20.16 14.15
CA ALA A 194 -5.61 -19.50 14.53
C ALA A 194 -6.72 -20.52 14.85
N ARG A 195 -6.76 -21.63 14.10
CA ARG A 195 -7.69 -22.77 14.36
C ARG A 195 -7.36 -23.49 15.67
N GLU A 196 -6.10 -23.78 15.92
CA GLU A 196 -5.62 -24.44 17.16
C GLU A 196 -5.99 -23.64 18.41
N LYS A 197 -6.05 -22.30 18.30
CA LYS A 197 -6.55 -21.43 19.37
C LYS A 197 -8.08 -21.45 19.52
N GLY A 198 -8.79 -22.18 18.67
CA GLY A 198 -10.25 -22.22 18.66
C GLY A 198 -10.90 -20.91 18.22
N ALA A 199 -10.14 -20.01 17.58
CA ALA A 199 -10.59 -18.67 17.19
C ALA A 199 -11.20 -18.64 15.79
N LEU A 200 -10.72 -19.49 14.87
CA LEU A 200 -11.01 -19.43 13.44
C LEU A 200 -11.75 -20.67 12.93
N GLN A 201 -12.82 -20.44 12.18
CA GLN A 201 -13.44 -21.42 11.31
C GLN A 201 -13.25 -20.98 9.85
N THR A 202 -12.81 -21.87 8.96
CA THR A 202 -12.58 -21.53 7.55
C THR A 202 -13.46 -22.35 6.62
N PHE A 203 -13.85 -21.71 5.50
CA PHE A 203 -14.67 -22.27 4.46
C PHE A 203 -14.03 -21.98 3.11
N SER A 204 -13.46 -23.00 2.48
CA SER A 204 -12.98 -22.95 1.08
C SER A 204 -14.15 -23.19 0.12
N ASP A 205 -13.95 -22.91 -1.18
CA ASP A 205 -15.00 -22.99 -2.21
C ASP A 205 -16.29 -22.26 -1.75
N THR A 206 -16.10 -21.11 -1.08
CA THR A 206 -17.17 -20.33 -0.45
C THR A 206 -16.93 -18.84 -0.69
N PRO A 207 -17.17 -18.36 -1.92
CA PRO A 207 -17.06 -16.93 -2.22
C PRO A 207 -18.13 -16.13 -1.47
N ALA A 208 -17.75 -14.93 -1.01
CA ALA A 208 -18.74 -13.94 -0.62
C ALA A 208 -19.47 -13.46 -1.88
N THR A 209 -20.79 -13.39 -1.82
CA THR A 209 -21.68 -13.00 -2.94
C THR A 209 -22.38 -11.67 -2.71
N GLY A 210 -22.22 -11.08 -1.52
CA GLY A 210 -22.78 -9.79 -1.15
C GLY A 210 -22.62 -9.49 0.33
N PHE A 211 -23.03 -8.27 0.69
CA PHE A 211 -22.97 -7.78 2.07
C PHE A 211 -24.32 -7.19 2.46
N GLU A 212 -24.73 -7.44 3.69
CA GLU A 212 -25.92 -6.82 4.25
C GLU A 212 -25.50 -5.58 5.05
N ILE A 213 -25.97 -4.41 4.61
CA ILE A 213 -25.67 -3.12 5.22
C ILE A 213 -27.00 -2.44 5.54
N VAL A 214 -27.23 -2.21 6.82
CA VAL A 214 -28.46 -1.56 7.33
C VAL A 214 -28.04 -0.28 8.06
N ASP A 215 -28.66 0.83 7.70
CA ASP A 215 -28.37 2.16 8.25
C ASP A 215 -26.87 2.51 8.25
N GLY A 216 -26.18 2.17 7.14
CA GLY A 216 -24.74 2.40 6.97
C GLY A 216 -23.82 1.51 7.81
N ARG A 217 -24.33 0.41 8.39
CA ARG A 217 -23.56 -0.55 9.20
C ARG A 217 -23.68 -1.95 8.64
N VAL A 218 -22.56 -2.68 8.64
CA VAL A 218 -22.54 -4.10 8.29
C VAL A 218 -23.35 -4.89 9.30
N THR A 219 -24.24 -5.77 8.80
CA THR A 219 -25.01 -6.71 9.59
C THR A 219 -24.81 -8.16 9.15
N GLY A 220 -24.31 -8.41 7.93
CA GLY A 220 -24.10 -9.75 7.44
C GLY A 220 -23.28 -9.86 6.17
N VAL A 221 -22.83 -11.09 5.89
CA VAL A 221 -22.12 -11.48 4.66
C VAL A 221 -22.90 -12.61 3.99
N HIS A 222 -23.22 -12.45 2.71
CA HIS A 222 -23.92 -13.45 1.92
C HIS A 222 -22.93 -14.38 1.22
N THR A 223 -23.30 -15.63 1.13
CA THR A 223 -22.63 -16.68 0.32
C THR A 223 -23.68 -17.48 -0.45
N GLU A 224 -23.27 -18.33 -1.37
CA GLU A 224 -24.19 -19.22 -2.07
C GLU A 224 -24.94 -20.20 -1.13
N THR A 225 -24.38 -20.46 0.06
CA THR A 225 -24.90 -21.47 0.99
C THR A 225 -25.61 -20.88 2.21
N GLY A 226 -25.68 -19.56 2.31
CA GLY A 226 -26.37 -18.83 3.39
C GLY A 226 -25.72 -17.52 3.76
N THR A 227 -26.27 -16.88 4.77
CA THR A 227 -25.79 -15.60 5.32
C THR A 227 -25.18 -15.80 6.69
N ILE A 228 -24.06 -15.16 6.96
CA ILE A 228 -23.41 -15.07 8.27
C ILE A 228 -23.70 -13.69 8.84
N GLN A 229 -24.43 -13.61 9.94
CA GLN A 229 -24.65 -12.35 10.64
C GLN A 229 -23.37 -11.92 11.36
N THR A 230 -22.92 -10.70 11.11
CA THR A 230 -21.68 -10.16 11.69
C THR A 230 -21.71 -8.64 11.73
N PRO A 231 -21.23 -8.01 12.81
CA PRO A 231 -21.06 -6.55 12.85
C PRO A 231 -19.80 -6.08 12.14
N ARG A 232 -18.87 -6.99 11.77
CA ARG A 232 -17.59 -6.62 11.16
C ARG A 232 -17.20 -7.60 10.06
N VAL A 233 -16.93 -7.07 8.89
CA VAL A 233 -16.30 -7.79 7.79
C VAL A 233 -14.99 -7.10 7.43
N VAL A 234 -13.98 -7.88 7.07
CA VAL A 234 -12.73 -7.34 6.52
C VAL A 234 -12.42 -8.05 5.22
N ILE A 235 -12.21 -7.27 4.17
CA ILE A 235 -11.73 -7.79 2.89
C ILE A 235 -10.21 -7.79 2.87
N THR A 236 -9.64 -8.94 2.47
CA THR A 236 -8.20 -9.19 2.30
C THR A 236 -7.98 -9.92 0.98
N SER A 237 -8.73 -9.49 -0.02
CA SER A 237 -8.98 -10.21 -1.27
C SER A 237 -8.04 -9.80 -2.40
N GLY A 238 -7.12 -8.85 -2.13
CA GLY A 238 -6.10 -8.41 -3.07
C GLY A 238 -6.71 -7.90 -4.38
N ILE A 239 -6.42 -8.55 -5.49
CA ILE A 239 -6.88 -8.13 -6.82
C ILE A 239 -8.42 -8.13 -6.98
N TRP A 240 -9.17 -8.82 -6.12
CA TRP A 240 -10.65 -8.82 -6.12
C TRP A 240 -11.27 -7.74 -5.23
N GLY A 241 -10.47 -6.95 -4.53
CA GLY A 241 -10.95 -5.89 -3.63
C GLY A 241 -12.01 -4.96 -4.26
N PRO A 242 -11.81 -4.42 -5.48
CA PRO A 242 -12.79 -3.57 -6.14
C PRO A 242 -14.16 -4.22 -6.35
N LEU A 243 -14.19 -5.52 -6.73
CA LEU A 243 -15.45 -6.26 -6.93
C LEU A 243 -16.22 -6.45 -5.62
N LEU A 244 -15.51 -6.78 -4.53
CA LEU A 244 -16.13 -6.93 -3.22
C LEU A 244 -16.60 -5.57 -2.68
N GLY A 245 -15.80 -4.53 -2.92
CA GLY A 245 -16.20 -3.17 -2.58
C GLY A 245 -17.46 -2.72 -3.32
N GLU A 246 -17.56 -3.01 -4.63
CA GLU A 246 -18.76 -2.72 -5.42
C GLU A 246 -20.01 -3.40 -4.84
N MET A 247 -19.90 -4.68 -4.43
CA MET A 247 -21.00 -5.42 -3.78
C MET A 247 -21.46 -4.77 -2.47
N ALA A 248 -20.59 -4.02 -1.79
CA ALA A 248 -20.87 -3.34 -0.53
C ALA A 248 -21.23 -1.85 -0.71
N GLY A 249 -21.14 -1.31 -1.93
CA GLY A 249 -21.21 0.13 -2.15
C GLY A 249 -20.03 0.91 -1.56
N VAL A 250 -18.89 0.25 -1.37
CA VAL A 250 -17.65 0.79 -0.81
C VAL A 250 -16.59 0.85 -1.92
N PRO A 251 -16.22 2.03 -2.42
CA PRO A 251 -15.16 2.15 -3.41
C PRO A 251 -13.80 1.73 -2.84
N VAL A 252 -13.12 0.80 -3.50
CA VAL A 252 -11.76 0.35 -3.15
C VAL A 252 -10.79 0.89 -4.21
N PRO A 253 -9.99 1.92 -3.91
CA PRO A 253 -9.20 2.63 -4.90
C PRO A 253 -7.90 1.89 -5.26
N LEU A 254 -8.03 0.73 -5.89
CA LEU A 254 -6.94 -0.06 -6.46
C LEU A 254 -7.34 -0.67 -7.81
N SER A 255 -6.35 -1.07 -8.59
CA SER A 255 -6.55 -1.89 -9.78
C SER A 255 -5.54 -3.03 -9.82
N PRO A 256 -5.91 -4.19 -10.38
CA PRO A 256 -4.96 -5.23 -10.73
C PRO A 256 -4.07 -4.76 -11.89
N VAL A 257 -2.76 -5.00 -11.77
CA VAL A 257 -1.75 -4.65 -12.78
C VAL A 257 -0.97 -5.90 -13.15
N GLU A 258 -0.70 -6.09 -14.42
CA GLU A 258 0.11 -7.18 -14.92
C GLU A 258 1.59 -6.99 -14.55
N HIS A 259 2.26 -8.08 -14.20
CA HIS A 259 3.66 -8.11 -13.79
C HIS A 259 4.36 -9.34 -14.38
N PRO A 260 5.13 -9.19 -15.47
CA PRO A 260 5.85 -10.28 -16.10
C PRO A 260 6.88 -10.92 -15.17
N LEU A 261 6.87 -12.25 -15.14
CA LEU A 261 7.81 -13.06 -14.39
C LEU A 261 8.36 -14.17 -15.29
N LEU A 262 9.65 -14.07 -15.62
CA LEU A 262 10.33 -14.98 -16.52
C LEU A 262 11.33 -15.86 -15.78
N PHE A 263 11.50 -17.08 -16.24
CA PHE A 263 12.44 -18.05 -15.71
C PHE A 263 13.48 -18.43 -16.77
N PHE A 264 14.76 -18.40 -16.36
CA PHE A 264 15.90 -18.68 -17.24
C PHE A 264 16.74 -19.84 -16.68
N GLY A 265 17.17 -20.71 -17.54
CA GLY A 265 18.09 -21.75 -17.11
C GLY A 265 17.58 -23.18 -17.26
N PRO A 266 18.09 -24.13 -16.46
CA PRO A 266 18.74 -23.98 -15.15
C PRO A 266 20.17 -23.46 -15.21
N LEU A 267 20.62 -22.79 -14.15
CA LEU A 267 22.01 -22.36 -13.96
C LEU A 267 22.82 -23.49 -13.36
N GLU A 268 23.85 -23.96 -14.06
CA GLU A 268 24.64 -25.15 -13.70
C GLU A 268 25.25 -25.08 -12.27
N SER A 269 25.71 -23.90 -11.87
CA SER A 269 26.38 -23.70 -10.55
C SER A 269 25.45 -23.88 -9.35
N ILE A 270 24.11 -23.82 -9.56
CA ILE A 270 23.12 -23.97 -8.49
C ILE A 270 22.12 -25.12 -8.76
N GLN A 271 22.26 -25.80 -9.90
CA GLN A 271 21.44 -26.96 -10.22
C GLN A 271 21.65 -28.08 -9.19
N GLY A 272 20.56 -28.61 -8.64
CA GLY A 272 20.62 -29.65 -7.61
C GLY A 272 20.98 -29.16 -6.20
N THR A 273 21.01 -27.86 -5.98
CA THR A 273 21.16 -27.29 -4.63
C THR A 273 19.99 -27.66 -3.71
N GLU A 274 20.28 -27.86 -2.42
CA GLU A 274 19.25 -28.01 -1.38
C GLU A 274 18.83 -26.64 -0.78
N GLU A 275 19.50 -25.57 -1.15
CA GLU A 275 19.21 -24.21 -0.68
C GLU A 275 17.96 -23.65 -1.38
N PHE A 276 17.19 -22.84 -0.68
CA PHE A 276 16.05 -22.10 -1.28
C PHE A 276 16.49 -20.87 -2.07
N LEU A 277 17.63 -20.30 -1.72
CA LEU A 277 18.24 -19.13 -2.34
C LEU A 277 19.75 -19.20 -2.13
N VAL A 278 20.53 -19.17 -3.20
CA VAL A 278 22.00 -19.25 -3.14
C VAL A 278 22.63 -17.86 -3.16
N HIS A 279 22.19 -17.00 -4.08
CA HIS A 279 22.71 -15.64 -4.24
C HIS A 279 21.85 -14.62 -3.48
N PRO A 280 22.42 -13.43 -3.15
CA PRO A 280 21.62 -12.31 -2.67
C PRO A 280 20.53 -11.90 -3.67
N LEU A 281 19.48 -11.26 -3.16
CA LEU A 281 18.45 -10.65 -3.99
C LEU A 281 19.04 -9.48 -4.78
N PHE A 282 18.65 -9.33 -6.02
CA PHE A 282 19.16 -8.31 -6.92
C PHE A 282 18.04 -7.46 -7.51
N ARG A 283 18.15 -6.13 -7.40
CA ARG A 283 17.26 -5.17 -8.02
C ARG A 283 18.01 -4.23 -8.94
N ASP A 284 17.65 -4.25 -10.20
CA ASP A 284 18.06 -3.27 -11.22
C ASP A 284 16.89 -2.32 -11.46
N GLN A 285 16.70 -1.39 -10.55
CA GLN A 285 15.57 -0.46 -10.62
C GLN A 285 15.69 0.52 -11.78
N GLY A 286 16.89 0.76 -12.32
CA GLY A 286 17.09 1.55 -13.54
C GLY A 286 16.56 0.86 -14.80
N ASN A 287 16.37 -0.45 -14.76
CA ASN A 287 15.69 -1.26 -15.78
C ASN A 287 14.31 -1.76 -15.31
N SER A 288 13.79 -1.22 -14.24
CA SER A 288 12.52 -1.63 -13.61
C SER A 288 12.41 -3.14 -13.35
N ALA A 289 13.55 -3.79 -13.09
CA ALA A 289 13.67 -5.24 -13.00
C ALA A 289 14.30 -5.71 -11.68
N TYR A 290 14.10 -6.99 -11.39
CA TYR A 290 14.80 -7.68 -10.33
C TYR A 290 15.14 -9.12 -10.74
N VAL A 291 16.15 -9.68 -10.08
CA VAL A 291 16.60 -11.05 -10.32
C VAL A 291 16.81 -11.79 -8.99
N ARG A 292 16.43 -13.04 -8.95
CA ARG A 292 16.87 -13.99 -7.93
C ARG A 292 17.08 -15.38 -8.54
N ASP A 293 17.86 -16.21 -7.87
CA ASP A 293 17.79 -17.63 -8.17
C ASP A 293 16.59 -18.28 -7.47
N THR A 294 16.13 -19.38 -8.01
CA THR A 294 14.99 -20.15 -7.50
C THR A 294 15.42 -21.28 -6.56
N GLY A 295 16.74 -21.43 -6.34
CA GLY A 295 17.28 -22.51 -5.53
C GLY A 295 16.69 -23.87 -5.90
N ARG A 296 16.30 -24.63 -4.89
CA ARG A 296 15.72 -25.97 -5.09
C ARG A 296 14.27 -25.99 -5.61
N ILE A 297 13.55 -24.86 -5.54
CA ILE A 297 12.09 -24.84 -5.83
C ILE A 297 11.81 -25.09 -7.33
N HIS A 298 12.55 -24.43 -8.21
CA HIS A 298 12.43 -24.58 -9.67
C HIS A 298 13.73 -25.11 -10.30
N GLY A 299 14.47 -25.97 -9.58
CA GLY A 299 15.63 -26.67 -10.15
C GLY A 299 16.82 -25.79 -10.48
N GLY A 300 16.99 -24.66 -9.79
CA GLY A 300 18.16 -23.78 -9.98
C GLY A 300 18.03 -22.84 -11.18
N MET A 301 16.84 -22.36 -11.49
CA MET A 301 16.62 -21.31 -12.48
C MET A 301 16.90 -19.92 -11.93
N LEU A 302 17.05 -18.93 -12.79
CA LEU A 302 16.98 -17.52 -12.45
C LEU A 302 15.57 -17.00 -12.76
N GLU A 303 14.97 -16.34 -11.80
CA GLU A 303 13.70 -15.61 -11.93
C GLU A 303 14.03 -14.15 -12.22
N TRP A 304 13.45 -13.60 -13.29
CA TRP A 304 13.50 -12.19 -13.65
C TRP A 304 12.10 -11.62 -13.65
N GLY A 305 11.87 -10.60 -12.84
CA GLY A 305 10.60 -9.88 -12.77
C GLY A 305 10.76 -8.46 -13.28
N TYR A 306 9.71 -7.93 -13.93
CA TYR A 306 9.72 -6.62 -14.56
C TYR A 306 8.47 -5.82 -14.25
N TYR A 307 8.64 -4.55 -13.92
CA TYR A 307 7.58 -3.58 -13.78
C TYR A 307 7.51 -2.72 -15.03
N GLU A 308 6.42 -2.88 -15.80
CA GLU A 308 6.21 -2.15 -17.05
C GLU A 308 6.03 -0.65 -16.77
N GLU A 309 7.02 0.16 -17.17
CA GLU A 309 7.04 1.62 -16.92
C GLU A 309 6.53 2.47 -18.08
N THR A 310 6.39 1.90 -19.29
CA THR A 310 5.94 2.63 -20.47
C THR A 310 4.43 2.55 -20.65
N ASN A 311 3.88 1.34 -20.62
CA ASN A 311 2.48 1.07 -20.84
C ASN A 311 1.94 -0.05 -19.93
N PRO A 312 1.90 0.17 -18.62
CA PRO A 312 1.45 -0.85 -17.68
C PRO A 312 0.02 -1.30 -17.99
N ARG A 313 -0.19 -2.59 -17.95
CA ARG A 313 -1.49 -3.18 -18.26
C ARG A 313 -2.34 -3.31 -17.00
N LEU A 314 -3.38 -2.52 -16.94
CA LEU A 314 -4.41 -2.63 -15.92
C LEU A 314 -5.44 -3.67 -16.33
N VAL A 315 -5.89 -4.47 -15.37
CA VAL A 315 -6.91 -5.49 -15.60
C VAL A 315 -8.21 -5.06 -14.94
N GLU A 316 -9.27 -4.99 -15.74
CA GLU A 316 -10.60 -4.75 -15.17
C GLU A 316 -10.94 -5.85 -14.16
N PRO A 317 -11.39 -5.53 -12.96
CA PRO A 317 -11.68 -6.54 -11.92
C PRO A 317 -12.64 -7.64 -12.38
N LYS A 318 -13.61 -7.32 -13.23
CA LYS A 318 -14.54 -8.28 -13.85
C LYS A 318 -13.89 -9.31 -14.79
N ASP A 319 -12.68 -8.98 -15.32
CA ASP A 319 -11.93 -9.85 -16.22
C ASP A 319 -10.97 -10.78 -15.47
N ILE A 320 -10.87 -10.65 -14.15
CA ILE A 320 -10.10 -11.59 -13.32
C ILE A 320 -10.82 -12.94 -13.35
N GLY A 321 -10.09 -13.97 -13.73
CA GLY A 321 -10.66 -15.32 -13.87
C GLY A 321 -11.37 -15.58 -15.19
N ASN A 322 -11.25 -14.69 -16.19
CA ASN A 322 -11.66 -15.00 -17.55
C ASN A 322 -10.82 -16.19 -18.07
N PRO A 323 -11.45 -17.35 -18.40
CA PRO A 323 -10.73 -18.57 -18.79
C PRO A 323 -9.88 -18.40 -20.07
N GLU A 324 -10.24 -17.46 -20.93
CA GLU A 324 -9.52 -17.19 -22.19
C GLU A 324 -8.22 -16.40 -21.96
N LYS A 325 -8.15 -15.67 -20.83
CA LYS A 325 -7.01 -14.80 -20.47
C LYS A 325 -6.17 -15.37 -19.34
N SER A 326 -6.72 -16.25 -18.50
CA SER A 326 -6.03 -16.81 -17.34
C SER A 326 -5.32 -18.12 -17.67
N MET A 327 -4.18 -18.36 -17.02
CA MET A 327 -3.46 -19.62 -17.02
C MET A 327 -4.05 -20.60 -15.98
N ALA A 328 -3.18 -21.42 -15.37
CA ALA A 328 -3.58 -22.38 -14.34
C ALA A 328 -4.15 -21.73 -13.06
N SER A 329 -3.74 -20.50 -12.74
CA SER A 329 -4.29 -19.67 -11.66
C SER A 329 -5.04 -18.47 -12.23
N LEU A 330 -6.10 -18.04 -11.54
CA LEU A 330 -6.90 -16.87 -11.95
C LEU A 330 -6.12 -15.56 -11.90
N SER A 331 -5.05 -15.50 -11.12
CA SER A 331 -4.14 -14.36 -11.00
C SER A 331 -2.91 -14.46 -11.91
N MET A 332 -2.87 -15.44 -12.84
CA MET A 332 -1.79 -15.62 -13.80
C MET A 332 -2.32 -15.50 -15.22
N ARG A 333 -1.58 -14.81 -16.10
CA ARG A 333 -1.90 -14.57 -17.49
C ARG A 333 -0.75 -15.00 -18.39
N HIS A 334 -1.06 -15.16 -19.68
CA HIS A 334 -0.04 -15.40 -20.69
C HIS A 334 0.85 -14.18 -20.90
N LEU A 335 2.13 -14.41 -21.14
CA LEU A 335 3.08 -13.35 -21.47
C LEU A 335 2.87 -12.85 -22.90
N ASP A 336 3.08 -11.55 -23.07
CA ASP A 336 3.29 -10.95 -24.38
C ASP A 336 4.77 -10.60 -24.52
N LEU A 337 5.49 -11.35 -25.36
CA LEU A 337 6.93 -11.22 -25.52
C LEU A 337 7.35 -9.97 -26.26
N GLU A 338 6.50 -9.44 -27.14
CA GLU A 338 6.83 -8.22 -27.89
C GLU A 338 6.98 -7.03 -26.94
N GLU A 339 6.20 -7.01 -25.85
CA GLU A 339 6.23 -5.93 -24.86
C GLU A 339 7.42 -5.97 -23.93
N ILE A 340 7.97 -7.15 -23.64
CA ILE A 340 9.09 -7.30 -22.70
C ILE A 340 10.45 -7.41 -23.39
N ALA A 341 10.52 -7.43 -24.71
CA ALA A 341 11.77 -7.65 -25.45
C ALA A 341 12.83 -6.58 -25.15
N GLU A 342 12.48 -5.29 -25.25
CA GLU A 342 13.41 -4.19 -24.97
C GLU A 342 13.86 -4.14 -23.50
N PRO A 343 12.96 -4.23 -22.49
CA PRO A 343 13.36 -4.31 -21.08
C PRO A 343 14.27 -5.49 -20.77
N LEU A 344 14.01 -6.63 -21.40
CA LEU A 344 14.80 -7.83 -21.21
C LEU A 344 16.24 -7.66 -21.79
N GLU A 345 16.38 -7.06 -22.97
CA GLU A 345 17.68 -6.73 -23.55
C GLU A 345 18.50 -5.82 -22.62
N LYS A 346 17.85 -4.84 -21.99
CA LYS A 346 18.49 -3.99 -20.96
C LYS A 346 18.91 -4.81 -19.75
N GLY A 347 18.09 -5.76 -19.29
CA GLY A 347 18.41 -6.68 -18.20
C GLY A 347 19.63 -7.54 -18.48
N PHE A 348 19.85 -7.97 -19.72
CA PHE A 348 21.03 -8.73 -20.13
C PHE A 348 22.35 -7.95 -19.99
N THR A 349 22.29 -6.62 -20.07
CA THR A 349 23.49 -5.80 -19.87
C THR A 349 23.98 -5.83 -18.43
N THR A 350 23.06 -6.01 -17.47
CA THR A 350 23.40 -6.03 -16.04
C THR A 350 23.70 -7.44 -15.55
N VAL A 351 22.94 -8.44 -16.04
CA VAL A 351 23.09 -9.86 -15.72
C VAL A 351 23.19 -10.68 -17.02
N PRO A 352 24.36 -10.70 -17.67
CA PRO A 352 24.55 -11.36 -18.99
C PRO A 352 24.18 -12.84 -19.01
N THR A 353 24.32 -13.52 -17.89
CA THR A 353 23.96 -14.93 -17.72
C THR A 353 22.50 -15.23 -18.10
N LEU A 354 21.58 -14.29 -17.97
CA LEU A 354 20.18 -14.48 -18.43
C LEU A 354 20.11 -14.77 -19.93
N GLN A 355 20.90 -14.06 -20.74
CA GLN A 355 20.95 -14.27 -22.19
C GLN A 355 21.57 -15.64 -22.55
N GLU A 356 22.60 -16.06 -21.82
CA GLU A 356 23.30 -17.33 -22.04
C GLU A 356 22.41 -18.53 -21.73
N LEU A 357 21.61 -18.45 -20.66
CA LEU A 357 20.77 -19.55 -20.19
C LEU A 357 19.55 -19.79 -21.09
N GLY A 358 19.03 -18.74 -21.71
CA GLY A 358 17.77 -18.82 -22.43
C GLY A 358 16.55 -18.89 -21.50
N TRP A 359 15.42 -18.56 -22.07
CA TRP A 359 14.15 -18.42 -21.37
C TRP A 359 13.31 -19.69 -21.42
N ASP A 360 12.65 -20.05 -20.29
CA ASP A 360 11.69 -21.15 -20.22
C ASP A 360 10.26 -20.62 -20.30
N GLU A 361 9.66 -20.76 -21.49
CA GLU A 361 8.30 -20.33 -21.76
C GLU A 361 7.25 -20.98 -20.85
N ARG A 362 7.48 -22.24 -20.44
CA ARG A 362 6.48 -23.02 -19.71
C ARG A 362 6.33 -22.60 -18.26
N SER A 363 7.40 -22.13 -17.67
CA SER A 363 7.45 -21.67 -16.28
C SER A 363 7.11 -20.18 -16.16
N SER A 364 7.23 -19.43 -17.26
CA SER A 364 7.08 -17.99 -17.29
C SER A 364 5.62 -17.56 -17.47
N PHE A 365 5.24 -16.47 -16.84
CA PHE A 365 3.85 -15.98 -16.85
C PHE A 365 3.78 -14.49 -16.53
N ASN A 366 2.60 -13.92 -16.71
CA ASN A 366 2.27 -12.56 -16.29
C ASN A 366 1.39 -12.64 -15.03
N GLY A 367 1.93 -12.25 -13.87
CA GLY A 367 1.22 -12.24 -12.60
C GLY A 367 0.38 -10.99 -12.41
N LEU A 368 -0.67 -11.06 -11.57
CA LEU A 368 -1.47 -9.90 -11.22
C LEU A 368 -1.10 -9.39 -9.84
N LEU A 369 -0.82 -8.09 -9.74
CA LEU A 369 -0.56 -7.36 -8.50
C LEU A 369 -1.68 -6.36 -8.23
N SER A 370 -2.03 -6.12 -6.98
CA SER A 370 -2.90 -5.00 -6.60
C SER A 370 -2.07 -3.74 -6.37
N VAL A 371 -2.42 -2.67 -7.08
CA VAL A 371 -1.78 -1.34 -6.97
C VAL A 371 -2.84 -0.30 -6.65
N SER A 372 -2.64 0.49 -5.61
CA SER A 372 -3.54 1.57 -5.19
C SER A 372 -3.24 2.89 -5.92
N THR A 373 -4.12 3.86 -5.78
CA THR A 373 -4.03 5.17 -6.46
C THR A 373 -2.89 6.05 -5.98
N ASP A 374 -2.23 5.71 -4.88
CA ASP A 374 -1.05 6.41 -4.33
C ASP A 374 0.10 5.44 -3.98
N ALA A 375 0.01 4.20 -4.45
CA ALA A 375 0.97 3.11 -4.20
C ALA A 375 1.14 2.71 -2.71
N ALA A 376 0.28 3.19 -1.80
CA ALA A 376 0.27 2.81 -0.40
C ALA A 376 -0.83 1.77 -0.10
N SER A 377 -0.67 1.02 0.97
CA SER A 377 -1.69 0.05 1.41
C SER A 377 -3.02 0.73 1.77
N LEU A 378 -4.13 0.00 1.66
CA LEU A 378 -5.49 0.45 1.96
C LEU A 378 -5.95 -0.28 3.21
N ILE A 379 -5.85 0.36 4.38
CA ILE A 379 -6.18 -0.26 5.66
C ILE A 379 -7.15 0.64 6.43
N GLY A 380 -8.08 0.03 7.16
CA GLY A 380 -8.99 0.75 8.05
C GLY A 380 -10.47 0.50 7.78
N GLU A 381 -11.32 1.09 8.61
CA GLU A 381 -12.77 1.04 8.45
C GLU A 381 -13.21 1.98 7.32
N SER A 382 -14.07 1.51 6.44
CA SER A 382 -14.59 2.31 5.33
C SER A 382 -15.37 3.52 5.83
N PRO A 383 -15.14 4.71 5.25
CA PRO A 383 -16.02 5.86 5.46
C PRO A 383 -17.47 5.65 5.04
N GLU A 384 -17.73 4.77 4.08
CA GLU A 384 -19.03 4.53 3.49
C GLU A 384 -19.89 3.56 4.31
N ALA A 385 -19.26 2.60 5.00
CA ALA A 385 -19.98 1.57 5.75
C ALA A 385 -19.24 1.18 7.04
N ARG A 386 -19.84 1.49 8.17
CA ARG A 386 -19.30 1.10 9.49
C ARG A 386 -19.29 -0.42 9.62
N GLY A 387 -18.22 -0.97 10.15
CA GLY A 387 -18.01 -2.40 10.24
C GLY A 387 -17.45 -3.04 8.97
N PHE A 388 -17.33 -2.29 7.86
CA PHE A 388 -16.65 -2.76 6.65
C PHE A 388 -15.19 -2.31 6.65
N TRP A 389 -14.27 -3.25 6.80
CA TRP A 389 -12.84 -3.01 6.92
C TRP A 389 -12.09 -3.44 5.66
N LEU A 390 -11.00 -2.74 5.37
CA LEU A 390 -10.06 -3.08 4.32
C LEU A 390 -8.70 -3.45 4.93
N CYS A 391 -8.04 -4.43 4.33
CA CYS A 391 -6.61 -4.67 4.45
C CYS A 391 -6.11 -5.14 3.08
N GLU A 392 -6.00 -4.19 2.14
CA GLU A 392 -5.84 -4.39 0.70
C GLU A 392 -4.59 -3.69 0.19
N ALA A 393 -4.18 -3.99 -1.06
CA ALA A 393 -2.95 -3.49 -1.67
C ALA A 393 -1.71 -3.75 -0.79
N VAL A 394 -1.68 -4.91 -0.13
CA VAL A 394 -0.60 -5.35 0.77
C VAL A 394 0.17 -6.49 0.11
N TRP A 395 1.47 -6.33 0.02
CA TRP A 395 2.35 -7.34 -0.58
C TRP A 395 2.98 -8.24 0.48
N VAL A 396 3.58 -9.38 0.04
CA VAL A 396 4.17 -10.40 0.95
C VAL A 396 5.14 -9.77 1.96
N LYS A 397 5.97 -8.82 1.51
CA LYS A 397 6.96 -8.16 2.37
C LYS A 397 6.34 -7.39 3.55
N ASP A 398 5.10 -6.96 3.44
CA ASP A 398 4.40 -6.14 4.45
C ASP A 398 3.24 -6.89 5.14
N GLY A 399 2.89 -8.08 4.65
CA GLY A 399 1.71 -8.84 5.06
C GLY A 399 1.55 -9.00 6.58
N PRO A 400 2.52 -9.54 7.31
CA PRO A 400 2.46 -9.67 8.78
C PRO A 400 2.30 -8.34 9.52
N GLY A 401 3.03 -7.30 9.09
CA GLY A 401 2.97 -5.98 9.73
C GLY A 401 1.64 -5.28 9.51
N CYS A 402 1.17 -5.21 8.26
CA CYS A 402 -0.12 -4.61 7.93
C CYS A 402 -1.29 -5.33 8.59
N ALA A 403 -1.30 -6.65 8.55
CA ALA A 403 -2.35 -7.46 9.19
C ALA A 403 -2.38 -7.26 10.70
N ARG A 404 -1.22 -7.14 11.36
CA ARG A 404 -1.13 -6.83 12.79
C ARG A 404 -1.74 -5.48 13.11
N LEU A 405 -1.33 -4.43 12.40
CA LEU A 405 -1.85 -3.08 12.62
C LEU A 405 -3.37 -3.01 12.37
N CYS A 406 -3.87 -3.70 11.33
CA CYS A 406 -5.29 -3.82 11.06
C CYS A 406 -6.03 -4.52 12.21
N ALA A 407 -5.52 -5.64 12.73
CA ALA A 407 -6.11 -6.37 13.84
C ALA A 407 -6.10 -5.54 15.13
N GLU A 408 -5.02 -4.84 15.44
CA GLU A 408 -4.94 -3.92 16.59
C GLU A 408 -5.98 -2.80 16.46
N TRP A 409 -6.11 -2.22 15.28
CA TRP A 409 -7.09 -1.16 15.03
C TRP A 409 -8.53 -1.66 15.19
N MET A 410 -8.84 -2.83 14.63
CA MET A 410 -10.18 -3.46 14.76
C MET A 410 -10.55 -3.81 16.19
N THR A 411 -9.59 -4.18 17.05
CA THR A 411 -9.84 -4.70 18.39
C THR A 411 -9.75 -3.65 19.49
N SER A 412 -8.79 -2.74 19.39
CA SER A 412 -8.53 -1.72 20.42
C SER A 412 -8.84 -0.30 19.97
N GLY A 413 -9.19 -0.11 18.68
CA GLY A 413 -9.32 1.23 18.07
C GLY A 413 -7.98 1.92 17.84
N ARG A 414 -6.85 1.23 18.06
CA ARG A 414 -5.55 1.87 18.21
C ARG A 414 -4.40 0.95 17.80
N PRO A 415 -3.89 1.09 16.59
CA PRO A 415 -2.67 0.42 16.16
C PRO A 415 -1.43 1.08 16.79
N GLN A 416 -0.36 0.30 16.95
CA GLN A 416 0.90 0.79 17.55
C GLN A 416 1.67 1.79 16.69
N MET A 417 1.24 1.99 15.43
CA MET A 417 1.82 2.95 14.50
C MET A 417 0.76 3.92 14.03
N ASP A 418 1.17 5.13 13.71
CA ASP A 418 0.32 6.08 13.00
C ASP A 418 -0.02 5.52 11.60
N MET A 419 -1.32 5.35 11.35
CA MET A 419 -1.85 4.75 10.13
C MET A 419 -2.19 5.76 9.04
N HIS A 420 -1.88 7.04 9.24
CA HIS A 420 -2.31 8.14 8.36
C HIS A 420 -2.09 7.82 6.86
N SER A 421 -0.88 7.38 6.48
CA SER A 421 -0.57 7.09 5.07
C SER A 421 -1.22 5.81 4.53
N PHE A 422 -1.78 4.94 5.38
CA PHE A 422 -2.48 3.72 4.96
C PHE A 422 -3.98 3.76 5.19
N ASP A 423 -4.49 4.74 5.95
CA ASP A 423 -5.90 4.88 6.27
C ASP A 423 -6.73 5.09 5.00
N ILE A 424 -7.73 4.22 4.76
CA ILE A 424 -8.64 4.37 3.62
C ILE A 424 -9.41 5.70 3.65
N ALA A 425 -9.62 6.28 4.82
CA ALA A 425 -10.28 7.56 4.99
C ALA A 425 -9.46 8.76 4.48
N ARG A 426 -8.18 8.57 4.10
CA ARG A 426 -7.36 9.63 3.47
C ARG A 426 -7.88 10.10 2.12
N PHE A 427 -8.67 9.27 1.43
CA PHE A 427 -9.20 9.59 0.11
C PHE A 427 -10.54 10.32 0.18
N TYR A 428 -10.61 11.46 -0.47
CA TYR A 428 -11.89 12.12 -0.76
C TYR A 428 -12.73 11.30 -1.75
N PRO A 429 -14.06 11.43 -1.76
CA PRO A 429 -14.93 10.69 -2.69
C PRO A 429 -14.52 10.82 -4.17
N ALA A 430 -14.09 12.02 -4.60
CA ALA A 430 -13.63 12.26 -5.97
C ALA A 430 -12.39 11.42 -6.36
N GLN A 431 -11.54 11.09 -5.40
CA GLN A 431 -10.33 10.27 -5.60
C GLN A 431 -10.61 8.76 -5.64
N LYS A 432 -11.85 8.35 -5.48
CA LYS A 432 -12.31 6.95 -5.53
C LYS A 432 -13.19 6.66 -6.74
N THR A 433 -13.35 7.61 -7.67
CA THR A 433 -14.10 7.40 -8.92
C THR A 433 -13.33 6.46 -9.86
N PRO A 434 -14.02 5.65 -10.68
CA PRO A 434 -13.37 4.69 -11.58
C PRO A 434 -12.30 5.30 -12.48
N ASP A 435 -12.58 6.48 -13.06
CA ASP A 435 -11.62 7.17 -13.93
C ASP A 435 -10.37 7.66 -13.16
N PHE A 436 -10.58 8.20 -11.97
CA PHE A 436 -9.47 8.59 -11.10
C PHE A 436 -8.61 7.38 -10.73
N VAL A 437 -9.24 6.29 -10.31
CA VAL A 437 -8.53 5.05 -9.93
C VAL A 437 -7.72 4.51 -11.10
N ARG A 438 -8.33 4.39 -12.28
CA ARG A 438 -7.65 3.90 -13.48
C ARG A 438 -6.41 4.73 -13.81
N ASP A 439 -6.56 6.03 -13.94
CA ASP A 439 -5.49 6.91 -14.41
C ASP A 439 -4.35 7.04 -13.39
N ARG A 440 -4.68 7.10 -12.09
CA ARG A 440 -3.69 7.16 -11.01
C ARG A 440 -2.96 5.84 -10.80
N VAL A 441 -3.65 4.71 -10.89
CA VAL A 441 -2.99 3.39 -10.83
C VAL A 441 -2.08 3.19 -12.03
N PHE A 442 -2.50 3.62 -13.23
CA PHE A 442 -1.64 3.57 -14.42
C PHE A 442 -0.35 4.36 -14.20
N GLU A 443 -0.44 5.61 -13.74
CA GLU A 443 0.72 6.46 -13.46
C GLU A 443 1.60 5.88 -12.34
N ASN A 444 1.00 5.35 -11.27
CA ASN A 444 1.78 4.70 -10.20
C ASN A 444 2.46 3.42 -10.67
N ALA A 445 1.82 2.64 -11.53
CA ALA A 445 2.43 1.43 -12.09
C ALA A 445 3.67 1.76 -12.92
N GLN A 446 3.65 2.87 -13.68
CA GLN A 446 4.82 3.36 -14.41
C GLN A 446 5.99 3.77 -13.51
N THR A 447 5.72 4.12 -12.25
CA THR A 447 6.72 4.74 -11.36
C THR A 447 7.10 3.87 -10.15
N ILE A 448 6.73 2.58 -10.12
CA ILE A 448 7.03 1.69 -8.97
C ILE A 448 8.53 1.68 -8.63
N TYR A 449 9.40 1.68 -9.64
CA TYR A 449 10.86 1.72 -9.47
C TYR A 449 11.51 3.05 -9.85
N THR A 450 10.73 4.06 -10.23
CA THR A 450 11.26 5.40 -10.52
C THR A 450 11.74 6.09 -9.24
N PRO A 451 12.92 6.73 -9.24
CA PRO A 451 13.39 7.46 -8.06
C PRO A 451 12.41 8.58 -7.69
N PRO A 452 11.96 8.65 -6.43
CA PRO A 452 11.14 9.77 -6.01
C PRO A 452 11.96 11.06 -6.03
N ILE A 453 11.41 12.06 -6.67
CA ILE A 453 11.96 13.42 -6.72
C ILE A 453 11.54 14.16 -5.44
N HIS A 454 12.45 14.99 -4.90
CA HIS A 454 12.18 15.75 -3.69
C HIS A 454 12.17 17.27 -3.98
N PRO A 455 11.05 17.93 -3.68
CA PRO A 455 9.78 17.36 -3.22
C PRO A 455 9.23 16.39 -4.29
N ARG A 456 8.35 15.50 -3.88
CA ARG A 456 7.74 14.54 -4.80
C ARG A 456 7.10 15.30 -5.97
N GLU A 457 7.36 14.85 -7.18
CA GLU A 457 6.65 15.33 -8.36
C GLU A 457 5.14 15.20 -8.17
N PRO A 458 4.37 16.20 -8.55
CA PRO A 458 2.92 16.09 -8.60
C PRO A 458 2.53 15.06 -9.66
N TYR A 459 1.42 14.39 -9.45
CA TYR A 459 0.84 13.54 -10.47
C TYR A 459 0.52 14.35 -11.74
N VAL A 460 0.66 13.72 -12.88
CA VAL A 460 0.30 14.30 -14.18
C VAL A 460 -1.17 14.04 -14.50
N SER A 461 -1.66 12.83 -14.17
CA SER A 461 -3.05 12.44 -14.37
C SER A 461 -3.97 13.06 -13.31
N GLN A 462 -5.25 13.19 -13.64
CA GLN A 462 -6.32 13.60 -12.71
C GLN A 462 -5.94 14.83 -11.88
N ARG A 463 -5.46 15.87 -12.56
CA ARG A 463 -5.17 17.20 -12.01
C ARG A 463 -6.44 18.04 -11.88
N GLN A 464 -6.38 19.08 -11.07
CA GLN A 464 -7.48 20.05 -10.88
C GLN A 464 -8.77 19.42 -10.34
N ILE A 465 -8.65 18.38 -9.52
CA ILE A 465 -9.81 17.78 -8.83
C ILE A 465 -10.45 18.80 -7.91
N PHE A 466 -9.63 19.49 -7.13
CA PHE A 466 -10.03 20.62 -6.29
C PHE A 466 -9.16 21.83 -6.60
N VAL A 467 -9.81 22.96 -6.82
CA VAL A 467 -9.16 24.25 -7.06
C VAL A 467 -9.76 25.30 -6.13
N SER A 468 -8.91 26.25 -5.72
CA SER A 468 -9.38 27.38 -4.91
C SER A 468 -10.21 28.36 -5.74
N PRO A 469 -11.07 29.19 -5.15
CA PRO A 469 -11.76 30.28 -5.87
C PRO A 469 -10.81 31.27 -6.53
N PHE A 470 -9.55 31.29 -6.11
CA PHE A 470 -8.51 32.18 -6.62
C PHE A 470 -7.64 31.54 -7.70
N TYR A 471 -7.87 30.29 -8.07
CA TYR A 471 -7.00 29.49 -8.95
C TYR A 471 -6.66 30.19 -10.27
N GLU A 472 -7.67 30.74 -10.98
CA GLU A 472 -7.42 31.47 -12.24
C GLU A 472 -6.60 32.74 -12.01
N ARG A 473 -6.84 33.45 -10.90
CA ARG A 473 -6.03 34.63 -10.54
C ARG A 473 -4.60 34.25 -10.19
N GLU A 474 -4.40 33.15 -9.53
CA GLU A 474 -3.07 32.61 -9.21
C GLU A 474 -2.32 32.20 -10.49
N LYS A 475 -3.01 31.63 -11.48
CA LYS A 475 -2.44 31.35 -12.82
C LYS A 475 -2.00 32.64 -13.53
N GLU A 476 -2.82 33.69 -13.50
CA GLU A 476 -2.47 35.00 -14.06
C GLU A 476 -1.23 35.61 -13.40
N LEU A 477 -1.00 35.32 -12.13
CA LEU A 477 0.19 35.74 -11.39
C LEU A 477 1.42 34.85 -11.68
N GLY A 478 1.29 33.85 -12.56
CA GLY A 478 2.35 32.90 -12.86
C GLY A 478 2.58 31.92 -11.70
N GLY A 479 1.49 31.44 -11.09
CA GLY A 479 1.56 30.43 -10.02
C GLY A 479 2.15 29.13 -10.51
N HIS A 480 3.12 28.59 -9.78
CA HIS A 480 3.73 27.28 -9.98
C HIS A 480 2.92 26.23 -9.22
N PHE A 481 2.05 25.50 -9.94
CA PHE A 481 1.17 24.46 -9.35
C PHE A 481 1.83 23.09 -9.32
N ASP A 482 3.04 23.04 -8.77
CA ASP A 482 3.82 21.81 -8.65
C ASP A 482 3.63 21.12 -7.26
N ASN A 483 2.55 21.48 -6.58
CA ASN A 483 2.23 20.98 -5.24
C ASN A 483 0.75 20.56 -5.15
N GLU A 484 0.41 19.45 -5.85
CA GLU A 484 -0.90 18.80 -5.69
C GLU A 484 -0.87 17.89 -4.46
N ILE A 485 -1.82 18.07 -3.55
CA ILE A 485 -1.98 17.21 -2.37
C ILE A 485 -3.46 16.91 -2.18
N ALA A 486 -3.79 15.64 -2.09
CA ALA A 486 -5.15 15.13 -1.88
C ALA A 486 -6.18 15.69 -2.88
N GLY A 487 -5.74 15.94 -4.12
CA GLY A 487 -6.57 16.51 -5.19
C GLY A 487 -6.57 18.04 -5.26
N TRP A 488 -6.00 18.75 -4.27
CA TRP A 488 -5.92 20.20 -4.25
C TRP A 488 -4.73 20.73 -5.05
N GLU A 489 -5.01 21.64 -6.00
CA GLU A 489 -3.98 22.44 -6.68
C GLU A 489 -3.54 23.59 -5.79
N ARG A 490 -2.23 23.69 -5.53
CA ARG A 490 -1.66 24.74 -4.68
C ARG A 490 -0.48 25.37 -5.36
N ALA A 491 -0.48 26.71 -5.46
CA ALA A 491 0.68 27.45 -5.95
C ALA A 491 1.82 27.38 -4.92
N PHE A 492 2.99 26.96 -5.37
CA PHE A 492 4.20 26.92 -4.55
C PHE A 492 4.91 28.28 -4.48
N ALA A 493 4.90 29.04 -5.59
CA ALA A 493 5.46 30.36 -5.73
C ALA A 493 4.80 31.08 -6.93
N TYR A 494 5.04 32.38 -7.09
CA TYR A 494 4.44 33.18 -8.15
C TYR A 494 5.53 33.86 -9.00
N GLU A 495 5.59 33.54 -10.29
CA GLU A 495 6.64 34.05 -11.20
C GLU A 495 6.65 35.59 -11.31
N THR A 496 5.49 36.24 -11.21
CA THR A 496 5.39 37.71 -11.19
C THR A 496 6.10 38.36 -10.01
N ASN A 497 6.46 37.59 -8.97
CA ASN A 497 7.23 38.09 -7.85
C ASN A 497 8.75 38.11 -8.13
N ARG A 498 9.25 37.38 -9.14
CA ARG A 498 10.69 37.26 -9.42
C ARG A 498 11.35 38.63 -9.64
N GLU A 499 10.74 39.47 -10.43
CA GLU A 499 11.26 40.82 -10.69
C GLU A 499 11.18 41.72 -9.43
N LYS A 500 10.09 41.64 -8.69
CA LYS A 500 9.85 42.44 -7.47
C LYS A 500 10.77 42.07 -6.31
N LEU A 501 11.21 40.84 -6.26
CA LEU A 501 11.98 40.27 -5.15
C LEU A 501 13.46 40.06 -5.46
N GLY A 502 14.01 40.76 -6.45
CA GLY A 502 15.40 40.60 -6.88
C GLY A 502 16.42 40.77 -5.73
N ASP A 503 16.21 41.73 -4.83
CA ASP A 503 17.07 41.95 -3.67
C ASP A 503 17.04 40.75 -2.67
N TYR A 504 15.89 40.09 -2.51
CA TYR A 504 15.76 38.89 -1.67
C TYR A 504 16.32 37.67 -2.39
N LEU A 505 16.07 37.50 -3.69
CA LEU A 505 16.62 36.42 -4.50
C LEU A 505 18.16 36.39 -4.43
N SER A 506 18.79 37.57 -4.46
CA SER A 506 20.26 37.68 -4.34
C SER A 506 20.82 37.17 -3.00
N GLN A 507 20.00 37.07 -1.98
CA GLN A 507 20.37 36.59 -0.64
C GLN A 507 20.20 35.07 -0.50
N ILE A 508 19.50 34.42 -1.44
CA ILE A 508 19.26 32.96 -1.37
C ILE A 508 20.50 32.24 -1.88
N PRO A 509 21.15 31.39 -1.04
CA PRO A 509 22.29 30.62 -1.50
C PRO A 509 21.87 29.60 -2.54
N VAL A 510 22.60 29.53 -3.64
CA VAL A 510 22.46 28.42 -4.59
C VAL A 510 23.04 27.17 -3.95
N ARG A 511 22.18 26.20 -3.72
CA ARG A 511 22.58 24.85 -3.24
C ARG A 511 22.60 23.91 -4.42
N GLU A 512 23.78 23.47 -4.79
CA GLU A 512 23.94 22.47 -5.84
C GLU A 512 23.67 21.07 -5.26
N ASN A 513 22.89 20.27 -5.97
CA ASN A 513 22.74 18.82 -5.78
C ASN A 513 22.08 18.32 -4.47
N GLU A 514 21.49 19.18 -3.63
CA GLU A 514 20.75 18.69 -2.45
C GLU A 514 19.36 18.16 -2.80
N TRP A 515 18.68 18.80 -3.77
CA TRP A 515 17.30 18.51 -4.16
C TRP A 515 17.16 18.63 -5.68
N ASP A 516 16.31 17.80 -6.25
CA ASP A 516 15.90 17.99 -7.63
C ASP A 516 15.04 19.24 -7.75
N ARG A 517 15.49 20.22 -8.58
CA ARG A 517 14.85 21.51 -8.73
C ARG A 517 14.05 21.66 -10.01
N ARG A 518 13.92 20.60 -10.79
CA ARG A 518 13.29 20.66 -12.11
C ARG A 518 11.87 21.18 -12.08
N HIS A 519 11.17 20.98 -10.97
CA HIS A 519 9.74 21.24 -10.86
C HIS A 519 9.38 22.39 -9.92
N VAL A 520 10.28 22.82 -9.03
CA VAL A 520 9.93 23.75 -7.95
C VAL A 520 10.94 24.89 -7.88
N PRO A 521 10.51 26.15 -8.07
CA PRO A 521 11.39 27.31 -7.97
C PRO A 521 11.65 27.67 -6.49
N TYR A 522 12.46 26.87 -5.80
CA TYR A 522 12.74 27.04 -4.37
C TYR A 522 13.31 28.40 -4.01
N GLU A 523 14.18 28.95 -4.85
CA GLU A 523 14.76 30.27 -4.66
C GLU A 523 13.68 31.35 -4.65
N LEU A 524 12.67 31.23 -5.50
CA LEU A 524 11.57 32.19 -5.56
C LEU A 524 10.67 32.06 -4.32
N ALA A 525 10.32 30.84 -3.92
CA ALA A 525 9.54 30.59 -2.70
C ALA A 525 10.26 31.09 -1.45
N ASN A 526 11.58 30.89 -1.36
CA ASN A 526 12.39 31.39 -0.26
C ASN A 526 12.47 32.93 -0.25
N ALA A 527 12.56 33.56 -1.42
CA ALA A 527 12.53 35.01 -1.53
C ALA A 527 11.18 35.59 -1.12
N GLU A 528 10.07 34.97 -1.49
CA GLU A 528 8.72 35.31 -1.04
C GLU A 528 8.61 35.21 0.48
N GLN A 529 9.14 34.16 1.09
CA GLN A 529 9.16 34.00 2.54
C GLN A 529 9.96 35.09 3.26
N LEU A 530 11.14 35.44 2.75
CA LEU A 530 11.96 36.54 3.29
C LEU A 530 11.22 37.89 3.19
N ALA A 531 10.59 38.15 2.05
CA ALA A 531 9.81 39.37 1.84
C ALA A 531 8.61 39.44 2.82
N MET A 532 7.90 38.35 3.02
CA MET A 532 6.81 38.27 3.98
C MET A 532 7.30 38.50 5.42
N SER A 533 8.47 37.99 5.77
CA SER A 533 9.05 38.19 7.11
C SER A 533 9.44 39.66 7.37
N ALA A 534 9.77 40.40 6.30
CA ALA A 534 10.20 41.80 6.37
C ALA A 534 9.06 42.81 6.17
N SER A 535 7.93 42.39 5.61
CA SER A 535 6.83 43.26 5.20
C SER A 535 5.48 42.52 5.33
N VAL A 536 4.57 42.74 4.37
CA VAL A 536 3.23 42.18 4.33
C VAL A 536 3.12 41.19 3.17
N GLY A 537 2.57 40.02 3.45
CA GLY A 537 2.23 39.03 2.43
C GLY A 537 0.78 38.57 2.53
N MET A 538 0.29 37.97 1.46
CA MET A 538 -1.02 37.32 1.40
C MET A 538 -0.83 35.88 0.95
N ILE A 539 -1.47 34.96 1.68
CA ILE A 539 -1.42 33.51 1.39
C ILE A 539 -2.83 33.03 1.15
N ASN A 540 -3.03 32.26 0.07
CA ASN A 540 -4.27 31.54 -0.18
C ASN A 540 -4.30 30.24 0.61
N LEU A 541 -5.20 30.13 1.60
CA LEU A 541 -5.41 28.96 2.42
C LEU A 541 -6.73 28.23 2.13
N SER A 542 -7.41 28.57 1.02
CA SER A 542 -8.73 28.03 0.66
C SER A 542 -8.76 26.52 0.42
N HIS A 543 -7.60 25.86 0.46
CA HIS A 543 -7.49 24.40 0.42
C HIS A 543 -7.69 23.73 1.79
N PHE A 544 -7.81 24.48 2.87
CA PHE A 544 -8.13 23.91 4.18
C PHE A 544 -9.53 23.34 4.19
N ALA A 545 -9.71 22.21 4.90
CA ALA A 545 -11.03 21.63 5.11
C ALA A 545 -11.78 22.42 6.19
N ILE A 546 -13.02 22.75 5.90
CA ILE A 546 -13.88 23.57 6.75
C ILE A 546 -15.20 22.85 7.01
N PHE A 547 -15.53 22.68 8.29
CA PHE A 547 -16.79 22.06 8.74
C PHE A 547 -17.51 23.00 9.71
N ASP A 548 -18.78 23.25 9.47
CA ASP A 548 -19.67 23.86 10.47
C ASP A 548 -20.35 22.73 11.25
N ILE A 549 -20.26 22.81 12.59
CA ILE A 549 -20.89 21.88 13.51
C ILE A 549 -22.03 22.62 14.20
N GLU A 550 -23.25 22.15 13.99
CA GLU A 550 -24.47 22.84 14.41
C GLU A 550 -25.40 21.89 15.17
N GLY A 551 -25.95 22.34 16.31
CA GLY A 551 -26.95 21.55 17.05
C GLY A 551 -26.71 21.56 18.57
N PRO A 552 -27.66 21.05 19.35
CA PRO A 552 -27.66 21.15 20.82
C PRO A 552 -26.47 20.45 21.46
N ASP A 553 -25.91 19.41 20.81
CA ASP A 553 -24.74 18.69 21.32
C ASP A 553 -23.41 19.10 20.64
N ALA A 554 -23.39 20.16 19.80
CA ALA A 554 -22.19 20.60 19.09
C ALA A 554 -21.04 20.94 20.05
N GLU A 555 -21.30 21.70 21.12
CA GLU A 555 -20.32 22.02 22.15
C GLU A 555 -19.79 20.73 22.82
N LYS A 556 -20.69 19.86 23.25
CA LYS A 556 -20.34 18.61 23.94
C LYS A 556 -19.46 17.72 23.08
N MET A 557 -19.76 17.61 21.78
CA MET A 557 -18.99 16.82 20.84
C MET A 557 -17.57 17.39 20.68
N LEU A 558 -17.43 18.68 20.49
CA LEU A 558 -16.13 19.33 20.31
C LEU A 558 -15.31 19.36 21.60
N GLU A 559 -15.93 19.53 22.78
CA GLU A 559 -15.26 19.38 24.08
C GLU A 559 -14.75 17.96 24.33
N PHE A 560 -15.43 16.94 23.79
CA PHE A 560 -14.97 15.56 23.88
C PHE A 560 -13.75 15.29 23.00
N LEU A 561 -13.73 15.86 21.78
CA LEU A 561 -12.68 15.62 20.80
C LEU A 561 -11.42 16.46 21.03
N SER A 562 -11.57 17.70 21.54
CA SER A 562 -10.48 18.66 21.62
C SER A 562 -9.81 18.73 23.00
N VAL A 563 -8.52 19.04 22.99
CA VAL A 563 -7.74 19.28 24.22
C VAL A 563 -8.12 20.60 24.89
N ALA A 564 -8.37 21.63 24.07
CA ALA A 564 -8.74 22.94 24.57
C ALA A 564 -10.26 23.01 24.84
N LYS A 565 -10.65 23.82 25.84
CA LYS A 565 -12.04 24.15 26.05
C LYS A 565 -12.53 25.09 24.95
N VAL A 566 -13.61 24.73 24.28
CA VAL A 566 -14.19 25.46 23.15
C VAL A 566 -15.56 26.08 23.48
N GLY A 567 -16.19 25.58 24.52
CA GLY A 567 -17.52 25.99 24.96
C GLY A 567 -17.55 26.86 26.22
N GLY A 568 -18.66 26.82 26.96
CA GLY A 568 -18.88 27.54 28.22
C GLY A 568 -18.84 29.07 28.05
N ASN A 569 -17.90 29.72 28.71
CA ASN A 569 -17.73 31.18 28.67
C ASN A 569 -16.92 31.68 27.45
N THR A 570 -16.62 30.84 26.47
CA THR A 570 -15.93 31.24 25.25
C THR A 570 -16.82 32.22 24.48
N PRO A 571 -16.37 33.47 24.21
CA PRO A 571 -17.21 34.44 23.50
C PRO A 571 -17.38 34.06 22.02
N ASP A 572 -18.50 34.48 21.45
CA ASP A 572 -18.74 34.37 20.01
C ASP A 572 -17.66 35.12 19.22
N GLY A 573 -17.24 34.55 18.10
CA GLY A 573 -16.13 35.04 17.30
C GLY A 573 -14.73 34.62 17.80
N ARG A 574 -14.65 33.94 18.93
CA ARG A 574 -13.35 33.44 19.44
C ARG A 574 -12.89 32.24 18.59
N VAL A 575 -11.65 32.31 18.13
CA VAL A 575 -10.94 31.21 17.48
C VAL A 575 -9.97 30.56 18.46
N ILE A 576 -9.99 29.26 18.56
CA ILE A 576 -9.19 28.46 19.48
C ILE A 576 -8.39 27.47 18.67
N TYR A 577 -7.06 27.54 18.77
CA TYR A 577 -6.16 26.51 18.26
C TYR A 577 -6.13 25.33 19.23
N THR A 578 -6.30 24.11 18.70
CA THR A 578 -6.37 22.89 19.50
C THR A 578 -5.95 21.66 18.70
N ASN A 579 -5.87 20.53 19.40
CA ASN A 579 -5.63 19.23 18.78
C ASN A 579 -6.77 18.27 19.13
N PHE A 580 -7.07 17.36 18.22
CA PHE A 580 -7.75 16.11 18.54
C PHE A 580 -6.69 15.08 18.88
N LEU A 581 -6.92 14.28 19.90
CA LEU A 581 -5.98 13.25 20.35
C LEU A 581 -6.58 11.86 20.17
N ASP A 582 -5.70 10.90 19.97
CA ASP A 582 -6.04 9.49 20.14
C ASP A 582 -6.12 9.11 21.64
N GLN A 583 -6.45 7.85 21.92
CA GLN A 583 -6.63 7.35 23.29
C GLN A 583 -5.32 7.34 24.12
N ASP A 584 -4.15 7.47 23.49
CA ASP A 584 -2.83 7.53 24.12
C ASP A 584 -2.30 8.96 24.31
N GLY A 585 -3.05 9.94 23.81
CA GLY A 585 -2.63 11.32 23.77
C GLY A 585 -1.75 11.66 22.57
N GLY A 586 -1.65 10.79 21.56
CA GLY A 586 -1.05 11.10 20.27
C GLY A 586 -1.92 12.10 19.50
N VAL A 587 -1.28 13.02 18.76
CA VAL A 587 -2.00 14.03 17.97
C VAL A 587 -2.61 13.36 16.75
N HIS A 588 -3.94 13.35 16.68
CA HIS A 588 -4.70 12.88 15.52
C HIS A 588 -4.93 14.00 14.49
N ALA A 589 -5.32 15.18 14.96
CA ALA A 589 -5.52 16.35 14.12
C ALA A 589 -5.05 17.63 14.82
N ASP A 590 -4.55 18.56 14.02
CA ASP A 590 -4.11 19.90 14.39
C ASP A 590 -5.03 20.89 13.68
N LEU A 591 -5.81 21.67 14.44
CA LEU A 591 -6.92 22.42 13.87
C LEU A 591 -7.31 23.66 14.69
N THR A 592 -8.18 24.47 14.13
CA THR A 592 -8.81 25.58 14.85
C THR A 592 -10.31 25.37 14.95
N ILE A 593 -10.87 25.78 16.09
CA ILE A 593 -12.31 25.80 16.35
C ILE A 593 -12.74 27.23 16.63
N SER A 594 -13.67 27.76 15.83
CA SER A 594 -14.27 29.07 15.99
C SER A 594 -15.67 28.93 16.54
N ARG A 595 -16.00 29.62 17.63
CA ARG A 595 -17.38 29.74 18.09
C ARG A 595 -18.10 30.79 17.25
N LEU A 596 -19.13 30.38 16.50
CA LEU A 596 -19.92 31.29 15.64
C LEU A 596 -21.17 31.82 16.34
N GLY A 597 -21.58 31.19 17.42
CA GLY A 597 -22.76 31.53 18.21
C GLY A 597 -23.17 30.37 19.10
N ASN A 598 -24.36 30.45 19.68
CA ASN A 598 -24.89 29.33 20.44
C ASN A 598 -25.06 28.12 19.53
N ASP A 599 -24.57 26.96 19.97
CA ASP A 599 -24.68 25.66 19.30
C ASP A 599 -24.12 25.64 17.85
N ARG A 600 -23.24 26.60 17.51
CA ARG A 600 -22.61 26.70 16.18
C ARG A 600 -21.11 26.94 16.29
N TYR A 601 -20.36 26.04 15.68
CA TYR A 601 -18.90 26.07 15.67
C TYR A 601 -18.37 25.83 14.27
N ARG A 602 -17.21 26.38 13.95
CA ARG A 602 -16.47 26.10 12.73
C ARG A 602 -15.16 25.45 13.06
N VAL A 603 -14.93 24.29 12.47
CA VAL A 603 -13.65 23.57 12.51
C VAL A 603 -12.92 23.83 11.20
N VAL A 604 -11.64 24.20 11.28
CA VAL A 604 -10.74 24.36 10.13
C VAL A 604 -9.53 23.48 10.36
N THR A 605 -9.28 22.54 9.46
CA THR A 605 -8.19 21.55 9.52
C THR A 605 -7.44 21.48 8.19
N GLY A 606 -6.34 20.70 8.14
CA GLY A 606 -5.54 20.50 6.93
C GLY A 606 -6.35 19.96 5.76
N GLY A 607 -6.17 20.53 4.56
CA GLY A 607 -6.90 20.10 3.37
C GLY A 607 -6.60 18.65 2.96
N ALA A 608 -5.38 18.18 3.19
CA ALA A 608 -4.99 16.80 2.93
C ALA A 608 -5.71 15.80 3.87
N ASP A 609 -5.98 16.23 5.11
CA ASP A 609 -6.53 15.38 6.18
C ASP A 609 -8.04 15.53 6.34
N GLY A 610 -8.65 16.46 5.61
CA GLY A 610 -10.03 16.88 5.85
C GLY A 610 -11.04 15.74 5.79
N ASN A 611 -10.90 14.81 4.86
CA ASN A 611 -11.83 13.66 4.79
C ASN A 611 -11.67 12.73 6.00
N ARG A 612 -10.45 12.43 6.43
CA ARG A 612 -10.18 11.63 7.63
C ARG A 612 -10.72 12.29 8.89
N ASP A 613 -10.50 13.59 9.05
CA ASP A 613 -10.97 14.34 10.20
C ASP A 613 -12.49 14.42 10.23
N TRP A 614 -13.12 14.63 9.07
CA TRP A 614 -14.57 14.56 8.94
C TRP A 614 -15.14 13.20 9.36
N VAL A 615 -14.51 12.10 8.91
CA VAL A 615 -14.89 10.73 9.31
C VAL A 615 -14.75 10.55 10.81
N THR A 616 -13.68 11.03 11.41
CA THR A 616 -13.46 10.98 12.86
C THR A 616 -14.55 11.72 13.63
N ILE A 617 -14.85 12.96 13.26
CA ILE A 617 -15.88 13.76 13.90
C ILE A 617 -17.26 13.09 13.78
N ARG A 618 -17.61 12.63 12.57
CA ARG A 618 -18.88 11.94 12.30
C ARG A 618 -19.01 10.66 13.13
N ASN A 619 -17.98 9.83 13.13
CA ASN A 619 -18.01 8.54 13.82
C ASN A 619 -18.18 8.73 15.34
N HIS A 620 -17.50 9.70 15.94
CA HIS A 620 -17.69 10.00 17.37
C HIS A 620 -19.08 10.56 17.67
N ARG A 621 -19.64 11.44 16.81
CA ARG A 621 -21.03 11.88 16.92
C ARG A 621 -21.98 10.69 17.00
N ASP A 622 -21.84 9.76 16.05
CA ASP A 622 -22.73 8.61 15.90
C ASP A 622 -22.56 7.61 17.07
N ASP A 623 -21.34 7.35 17.49
CA ASP A 623 -21.05 6.42 18.58
C ASP A 623 -21.50 6.95 19.95
N LEU A 624 -21.50 8.27 20.13
CA LEU A 624 -21.99 8.93 21.34
C LEU A 624 -23.48 9.28 21.29
N GLY A 625 -24.14 9.07 20.14
CA GLY A 625 -25.56 9.37 19.94
C GLY A 625 -25.88 10.87 20.11
N LEU A 626 -24.99 11.75 19.59
CA LEU A 626 -25.11 13.20 19.76
C LEU A 626 -25.97 13.85 18.66
N GLU A 627 -26.80 14.81 19.05
CA GLU A 627 -27.60 15.64 18.15
C GLU A 627 -26.78 16.84 17.64
N ALA A 628 -25.95 16.60 16.64
CA ALA A 628 -25.15 17.62 15.94
C ALA A 628 -25.10 17.34 14.44
N GLU A 629 -25.28 18.37 13.64
CA GLU A 629 -25.10 18.33 12.19
C GLU A 629 -23.68 18.74 11.84
N ILE A 630 -23.07 18.07 10.85
CA ILE A 630 -21.74 18.39 10.32
C ILE A 630 -21.91 18.84 8.88
N VAL A 631 -21.74 20.13 8.63
CA VAL A 631 -21.91 20.73 7.31
C VAL A 631 -20.54 21.02 6.70
N ILE A 632 -20.23 20.38 5.56
CA ILE A 632 -18.98 20.63 4.83
C ILE A 632 -19.06 22.00 4.16
N ARG A 633 -18.12 22.89 4.48
CA ARG A 633 -18.02 24.24 3.95
C ARG A 633 -16.77 24.47 3.09
N THR A 634 -15.98 23.47 2.90
CA THR A 634 -14.66 23.55 2.22
C THR A 634 -14.74 24.22 0.84
N HIS A 635 -15.81 23.97 0.09
CA HIS A 635 -16.01 24.54 -1.25
C HIS A 635 -16.86 25.82 -1.27
N ASP A 636 -17.42 26.22 -0.13
CA ASP A 636 -18.29 27.39 0.00
C ASP A 636 -17.54 28.64 0.47
N LEU A 637 -16.38 28.45 1.08
CA LEU A 637 -15.63 29.50 1.78
C LEU A 637 -14.20 29.61 1.24
N ALA A 638 -13.73 30.85 1.07
CA ALA A 638 -12.33 31.14 0.78
C ALA A 638 -11.64 31.64 2.06
N THR A 639 -10.38 31.26 2.24
CA THR A 639 -9.56 31.63 3.40
C THR A 639 -8.17 32.12 3.01
#